data_c2c546ac0633111f22d76986f4a92967
#
_entry.id   c2c546ac0633111f22d76986f4a92967
#
_cell.length_a   1.000
_cell.length_b   1.000
_cell.length_c   1.000
_cell.angle_alpha   90.00
_cell.angle_beta   90.00
_cell.angle_gamma   90.00
#
_symmetry.space_group_name_H-M   'P 1'
#
loop_
_entity.id
_entity.type
_entity.pdbx_description
1 polymer ?
#
loop_
_entity_poly.entity_id
_entity_poly.type
_entity_poly.pdbx_seq_one_letter_code
_entity_poly.pdbx_strand_id
1 'polypeptide(L)'
;MDQEKPSTHFSKEQIEGTVSALENKSFEIFVQSLNGIPMRGLVYCEDPYIVLQKNAFGGVRTRVQFTVNAMGLDSEESLSGVLSFVYLGGEKQIPYHFVVEKADSAKELSSLHHVQDLQRLSEEDKKAAVRLFDYRDFLSAPLMQTAKAMKVYELFKTCGNRALALEEFLAYFSHRPKNALHRKSYRFAEPRKEASPLDFPSDCSTEEKISLCIRRGERSEEAFTLYKKGVEENVKLTNLYENLLYSMPKGYKEELPRAVYLYFSYEYRVEEGIAPGLYYNILHNFEENTEIYRHFAKQMQDYAVESFLKGKMNEELACLYKKLILADMVDEKMAEKLPALLGTYKFVVEDREIEKIVLSHPALKGEELYSLKEGVAYIPMPYKDMILLFQDGLGNRYAEVSHRKTKVFDGGELEEKLQHFQGSSPFFLLREALRIVREGIQTEEELACLEKVFSTASFSTSFRMEVLDRILDYHKRGDSSVFPDGKDLHFLYDLPIVAMNRKEKENYLSALLYRGEWEHAVQLYRNHPYLTIEKELLSPFAEALMEREEKDLALYLAHLAFRKASLSDRGLSYLLEEWDGGSKEMYAILKKGEERREEKGKVDSAQLLNMAERLLAQCLFTDKIREAQEAFTLYRKFSGRETLLLRAFLTAYAAAIFLYQKRESKEFTELLYEEVRGETHKERVPVLYLLALSFSFSKRESLTADETEVLEGIMPFLLEKNLVFSYTKKLSRFLSLPEEILEKTVVEYHGRAEEKPYFSVRTPGEESFHREEL
;
A
#
# COMPACT_ATOMS: atom_id res chain seq x y z
N MET A 1 -59.42 -0.15 8.72
CA MET A 1 -58.70 1.14 8.64
C MET A 1 -57.36 0.87 8.02
N ASP A 2 -57.24 1.07 6.73
CA ASP A 2 -55.92 1.04 6.07
C ASP A 2 -55.13 2.23 6.59
N GLN A 3 -54.07 1.95 7.32
CA GLN A 3 -53.14 3.01 7.71
C GLN A 3 -52.55 3.56 6.44
N GLU A 4 -52.91 4.81 6.07
CA GLU A 4 -52.21 5.52 5.00
C GLU A 4 -50.72 5.47 5.24
N LYS A 5 -49.99 5.11 4.19
CA LYS A 5 -48.52 4.97 4.26
C LYS A 5 -47.84 6.29 3.94
N PRO A 6 -46.64 6.55 4.50
CA PRO A 6 -45.89 7.75 4.18
C PRO A 6 -45.47 7.76 2.70
N SER A 7 -45.77 8.82 1.97
CA SER A 7 -45.20 9.04 0.65
C SER A 7 -43.80 9.61 0.79
N THR A 8 -42.82 8.73 0.77
CA THR A 8 -41.41 9.07 1.08
C THR A 8 -40.70 9.66 -0.10
N HIS A 9 -40.07 10.81 0.09
CA HIS A 9 -39.26 11.50 -0.90
C HIS A 9 -37.85 11.74 -0.36
N PHE A 10 -36.84 11.51 -1.20
CA PHE A 10 -35.43 11.72 -0.91
C PHE A 10 -34.90 12.96 -1.65
N SER A 11 -34.13 13.80 -0.95
CA SER A 11 -33.56 15.01 -1.54
C SER A 11 -32.50 14.75 -2.61
N LYS A 12 -31.98 13.55 -2.68
CA LYS A 12 -30.94 13.15 -3.65
C LYS A 12 -31.24 11.75 -4.17
N GLU A 13 -31.05 11.57 -5.47
CA GLU A 13 -31.14 10.26 -6.16
C GLU A 13 -29.77 9.56 -6.21
N GLN A 14 -28.69 10.35 -6.19
CA GLN A 14 -27.30 9.91 -6.09
C GLN A 14 -26.49 10.94 -5.30
N ILE A 15 -25.36 10.54 -4.78
CA ILE A 15 -24.47 11.40 -4.01
C ILE A 15 -23.11 11.38 -4.67
N GLU A 16 -22.67 12.53 -5.12
CA GLU A 16 -21.32 12.71 -5.68
C GLU A 16 -20.60 13.77 -4.87
N GLY A 17 -19.28 13.64 -4.79
CA GLY A 17 -18.49 14.62 -4.10
C GLY A 17 -17.00 14.31 -4.11
N THR A 18 -16.24 15.28 -3.66
CA THR A 18 -14.81 15.17 -3.48
C THR A 18 -14.48 15.24 -1.99
N VAL A 19 -13.53 14.44 -1.56
CA VAL A 19 -13.04 14.37 -0.19
C VAL A 19 -11.52 14.46 -0.22
N SER A 20 -10.93 15.33 0.60
CA SER A 20 -9.47 15.39 0.70
C SER A 20 -8.92 14.14 1.38
N ALA A 21 -7.81 13.60 0.88
CA ALA A 21 -7.10 12.52 1.55
C ALA A 21 -6.74 12.92 3.00
N LEU A 22 -6.86 11.99 3.94
CA LEU A 22 -6.61 12.20 5.38
C LEU A 22 -7.62 13.12 6.09
N GLU A 23 -8.74 13.45 5.47
CA GLU A 23 -9.80 14.25 6.07
C GLU A 23 -11.11 13.47 6.18
N ASN A 24 -11.93 13.90 7.13
CA ASN A 24 -13.29 13.40 7.29
C ASN A 24 -14.26 14.47 6.77
N LYS A 25 -15.15 14.10 5.87
CA LYS A 25 -16.16 15.00 5.32
C LYS A 25 -17.56 14.47 5.54
N SER A 26 -18.43 15.31 6.11
CA SER A 26 -19.82 14.93 6.38
C SER A 26 -20.74 15.31 5.23
N PHE A 27 -21.67 14.43 4.95
CA PHE A 27 -22.73 14.58 3.95
C PHE A 27 -24.09 14.36 4.58
N GLU A 28 -25.13 14.82 3.92
CA GLU A 28 -26.50 14.68 4.40
C GLU A 28 -27.50 14.41 3.29
N ILE A 29 -28.55 13.69 3.63
CA ILE A 29 -29.73 13.44 2.82
C ILE A 29 -30.95 13.81 3.64
N PHE A 30 -31.84 14.61 3.07
CA PHE A 30 -33.15 14.85 3.66
C PHE A 30 -34.13 13.83 3.14
N VAL A 31 -34.87 13.22 4.06
CA VAL A 31 -35.96 12.30 3.81
C VAL A 31 -37.23 12.95 4.33
N GLN A 32 -38.26 13.09 3.52
CA GLN A 32 -39.51 13.72 3.91
C GLN A 32 -40.72 12.94 3.41
N SER A 33 -41.77 12.98 4.18
CA SER A 33 -43.07 12.48 3.78
C SER A 33 -43.86 13.59 3.08
N LEU A 34 -44.28 13.32 1.86
CA LEU A 34 -45.06 14.31 1.07
C LEU A 34 -46.50 14.38 1.50
N ASN A 35 -47.06 13.33 2.14
CA ASN A 35 -48.44 13.31 2.63
C ASN A 35 -48.56 13.60 4.15
N GLY A 36 -47.49 14.04 4.79
CA GLY A 36 -47.48 14.40 6.21
C GLY A 36 -47.55 13.23 7.21
N ILE A 37 -47.60 12.00 6.76
CA ILE A 37 -47.58 10.82 7.63
C ILE A 37 -46.17 10.54 8.10
N PRO A 38 -45.93 10.32 9.42
CA PRO A 38 -44.61 10.05 9.93
C PRO A 38 -43.98 8.80 9.33
N MET A 39 -42.76 8.97 8.82
CA MET A 39 -41.94 7.86 8.31
C MET A 39 -41.29 7.10 9.47
N ARG A 40 -40.94 5.85 9.21
CA ARG A 40 -40.12 5.04 10.09
C ARG A 40 -39.26 4.10 9.22
N GLY A 41 -37.95 4.11 9.43
CA GLY A 41 -37.05 3.33 8.59
C GLY A 41 -35.66 3.20 9.18
N LEU A 42 -34.87 2.39 8.49
CA LEU A 42 -33.46 2.11 8.77
C LEU A 42 -32.62 2.45 7.54
N VAL A 43 -31.38 2.83 7.77
CA VAL A 43 -30.38 3.05 6.73
C VAL A 43 -29.16 2.17 6.99
N TYR A 44 -28.68 1.54 5.93
CA TYR A 44 -27.53 0.64 5.95
C TYR A 44 -26.47 1.10 4.96
N CYS A 45 -25.22 0.93 5.33
CA CYS A 45 -24.08 1.03 4.43
C CYS A 45 -23.07 -0.05 4.83
N GLU A 46 -22.61 -0.81 3.83
CA GLU A 46 -21.64 -1.89 4.03
C GLU A 46 -20.20 -1.40 3.99
N ASP A 47 -19.98 -0.18 3.52
CA ASP A 47 -18.66 0.38 3.30
C ASP A 47 -18.08 0.93 4.60
N PRO A 48 -16.93 0.43 5.07
CA PRO A 48 -16.30 0.88 6.31
C PRO A 48 -15.84 2.34 6.29
N TYR A 49 -15.74 2.94 5.10
CA TYR A 49 -15.42 4.36 4.96
C TYR A 49 -16.62 5.29 5.20
N ILE A 50 -17.82 4.73 5.16
CA ILE A 50 -19.07 5.47 5.36
C ILE A 50 -19.56 5.23 6.78
N VAL A 51 -19.43 6.24 7.63
CA VAL A 51 -19.87 6.18 9.02
C VAL A 51 -21.21 6.88 9.17
N LEU A 52 -22.26 6.10 9.40
CA LEU A 52 -23.60 6.63 9.68
C LEU A 52 -23.67 7.18 11.10
N GLN A 53 -24.20 8.39 11.28
CA GLN A 53 -24.41 8.94 12.63
C GLN A 53 -25.53 8.22 13.38
N LYS A 54 -26.57 7.78 12.67
CA LYS A 54 -27.69 6.99 13.18
C LYS A 54 -28.17 6.06 12.07
N ASN A 55 -28.47 4.84 12.46
CA ASN A 55 -28.98 3.82 11.53
C ASN A 55 -30.51 3.89 11.37
N ALA A 56 -31.23 4.58 12.26
CA ALA A 56 -32.69 4.72 12.20
C ALA A 56 -33.08 6.16 11.90
N PHE A 57 -34.14 6.31 11.12
CA PHE A 57 -34.75 7.60 10.84
C PHE A 57 -36.28 7.55 11.00
N GLY A 58 -36.89 8.72 11.28
CA GLY A 58 -38.33 8.78 11.46
C GLY A 58 -38.86 10.20 11.54
N GLY A 59 -40.20 10.33 11.57
CA GLY A 59 -40.89 11.62 11.56
C GLY A 59 -41.34 12.05 10.16
N VAL A 60 -41.92 13.25 10.04
CA VAL A 60 -42.42 13.78 8.77
C VAL A 60 -41.27 14.29 7.88
N ARG A 61 -40.21 14.80 8.52
CA ARG A 61 -38.99 15.23 7.86
C ARG A 61 -37.79 14.88 8.75
N THR A 62 -36.80 14.25 8.19
CA THR A 62 -35.59 13.85 8.91
C THR A 62 -34.35 14.08 8.07
N ARG A 63 -33.24 14.29 8.75
CA ARG A 63 -31.92 14.43 8.14
C ARG A 63 -31.11 13.19 8.49
N VAL A 64 -30.66 12.46 7.47
CA VAL A 64 -29.72 11.36 7.60
C VAL A 64 -28.34 11.89 7.31
N GLN A 65 -27.47 11.85 8.31
CA GLN A 65 -26.09 12.30 8.21
C GLN A 65 -25.15 11.11 8.24
N PHE A 66 -24.13 11.19 7.39
CA PHE A 66 -23.02 10.26 7.37
C PHE A 66 -21.71 10.99 7.10
N THR A 67 -20.61 10.39 7.51
CA THR A 67 -19.27 10.92 7.33
C THR A 67 -18.48 9.98 6.44
N VAL A 68 -17.85 10.52 5.41
CA VAL A 68 -16.84 9.80 4.62
C VAL A 68 -15.53 9.94 5.36
N ASN A 69 -14.99 8.83 5.82
CA ASN A 69 -13.70 8.75 6.48
C ASN A 69 -12.61 8.46 5.45
N ALA A 70 -11.97 9.51 4.94
CA ALA A 70 -10.90 9.37 3.96
C ALA A 70 -9.51 9.10 4.60
N MET A 71 -9.44 8.88 5.91
CA MET A 71 -8.19 8.51 6.58
C MET A 71 -7.73 7.13 6.09
N GLY A 72 -6.61 7.12 5.39
CA GLY A 72 -6.03 5.90 4.82
C GLY A 72 -6.44 5.58 3.38
N LEU A 73 -7.27 6.41 2.77
CA LEU A 73 -7.48 6.38 1.32
C LEU A 73 -6.34 7.12 0.61
N ASP A 74 -5.81 6.48 -0.43
CA ASP A 74 -4.87 7.15 -1.31
C ASP A 74 -5.62 8.11 -2.23
N SER A 75 -4.95 9.18 -2.60
CA SER A 75 -5.51 10.12 -3.57
C SER A 75 -5.65 9.47 -4.93
N GLU A 76 -6.67 9.92 -5.67
CA GLU A 76 -7.18 9.36 -6.92
C GLU A 76 -7.95 8.05 -6.74
N GLU A 77 -8.02 7.48 -5.53
CA GLU A 77 -8.98 6.42 -5.27
C GLU A 77 -10.41 6.97 -5.35
N SER A 78 -11.32 6.16 -5.87
CA SER A 78 -12.74 6.44 -5.86
C SER A 78 -13.44 5.48 -4.92
N LEU A 79 -14.30 6.02 -4.08
CA LEU A 79 -15.16 5.27 -3.19
C LEU A 79 -16.56 5.24 -3.81
N SER A 80 -17.03 4.07 -4.19
CA SER A 80 -18.34 3.90 -4.80
C SER A 80 -19.10 2.79 -4.10
N GLY A 81 -20.36 3.02 -3.81
CA GLY A 81 -21.22 2.07 -3.14
C GLY A 81 -22.68 2.53 -3.12
N VAL A 82 -23.45 1.97 -2.20
CA VAL A 82 -24.88 2.25 -2.09
C VAL A 82 -25.26 2.43 -0.63
N LEU A 83 -26.05 3.47 -0.34
CA LEU A 83 -26.80 3.63 0.90
C LEU A 83 -28.18 3.00 0.71
N SER A 84 -28.47 1.95 1.49
CA SER A 84 -29.75 1.25 1.43
C SER A 84 -30.70 1.76 2.49
N PHE A 85 -31.82 2.32 2.09
CA PHE A 85 -32.89 2.79 2.96
C PHE A 85 -34.06 1.79 2.93
N VAL A 86 -34.42 1.27 4.08
CA VAL A 86 -35.57 0.37 4.29
C VAL A 86 -36.56 1.10 5.16
N TYR A 87 -37.74 1.37 4.63
CA TYR A 87 -38.75 2.17 5.33
C TYR A 87 -40.16 1.61 5.14
N LEU A 88 -41.08 2.08 5.96
CA LEU A 88 -42.47 1.64 5.88
C LEU A 88 -43.03 1.95 4.49
N GLY A 89 -43.29 0.91 3.70
CA GLY A 89 -43.83 1.00 2.35
C GLY A 89 -42.80 1.02 1.24
N GLY A 90 -41.51 0.86 1.50
CA GLY A 90 -40.51 0.81 0.41
C GLY A 90 -39.06 0.58 0.80
N GLU A 91 -38.28 0.33 -0.21
CA GLU A 91 -36.81 0.34 -0.17
C GLU A 91 -36.28 1.28 -1.24
N LYS A 92 -35.25 2.04 -0.91
CA LYS A 92 -34.55 2.92 -1.86
C LYS A 92 -33.04 2.72 -1.72
N GLN A 93 -32.38 2.48 -2.82
CA GLN A 93 -30.92 2.47 -2.89
C GLN A 93 -30.46 3.80 -3.50
N ILE A 94 -29.58 4.50 -2.81
CA ILE A 94 -28.98 5.75 -3.27
C ILE A 94 -27.49 5.48 -3.51
N PRO A 95 -27.04 5.44 -4.77
CA PRO A 95 -25.64 5.26 -5.07
C PRO A 95 -24.83 6.49 -4.66
N TYR A 96 -23.61 6.27 -4.20
CA TYR A 96 -22.64 7.32 -3.96
C TYR A 96 -21.36 7.09 -4.74
N HIS A 97 -20.71 8.19 -5.07
CA HIS A 97 -19.40 8.20 -5.70
C HIS A 97 -18.58 9.37 -5.16
N PHE A 98 -17.50 9.08 -4.45
CA PHE A 98 -16.58 10.06 -3.90
C PHE A 98 -15.21 9.88 -4.52
N VAL A 99 -14.61 10.99 -4.97
CA VAL A 99 -13.23 11.03 -5.46
C VAL A 99 -12.36 11.62 -4.36
N VAL A 100 -11.28 10.93 -4.03
CA VAL A 100 -10.30 11.43 -3.05
C VAL A 100 -9.35 12.36 -3.76
N GLU A 101 -9.45 13.67 -3.46
CA GLU A 101 -8.63 14.71 -4.10
C GLU A 101 -7.35 14.99 -3.32
N LYS A 102 -6.28 15.24 -4.07
CA LYS A 102 -5.04 15.84 -3.55
C LYS A 102 -5.03 17.33 -3.83
N ALA A 103 -4.16 18.04 -3.08
CA ALA A 103 -3.74 19.40 -3.47
C ALA A 103 -3.15 19.40 -4.89
N ASP A 104 -3.28 20.50 -5.64
CA ASP A 104 -2.91 20.56 -7.07
C ASP A 104 -1.49 20.07 -7.35
N SER A 105 -0.50 20.45 -6.53
CA SER A 105 0.89 19.95 -6.67
C SER A 105 1.02 18.44 -6.49
N ALA A 106 0.13 17.82 -5.76
CA ALA A 106 0.13 16.40 -5.53
C ALA A 106 -0.56 15.61 -6.67
N LYS A 107 -1.51 16.23 -7.40
CA LYS A 107 -2.04 15.68 -8.66
C LYS A 107 -0.94 15.66 -9.73
N GLU A 108 -0.15 16.74 -9.82
CA GLU A 108 0.99 16.80 -10.73
C GLU A 108 2.04 15.73 -10.39
N LEU A 109 2.34 15.51 -9.10
CA LEU A 109 3.28 14.45 -8.66
C LEU A 109 2.79 13.05 -9.00
N SER A 110 1.52 12.76 -8.84
CA SER A 110 0.96 11.43 -9.12
C SER A 110 0.99 11.07 -10.61
N SER A 111 1.10 12.06 -11.50
CA SER A 111 1.26 11.86 -12.94
C SER A 111 2.69 11.52 -13.35
N LEU A 112 3.68 11.69 -12.47
CA LEU A 112 5.09 11.42 -12.75
C LEU A 112 5.42 9.94 -12.51
N HIS A 113 5.13 9.09 -13.48
CA HIS A 113 5.41 7.66 -13.40
C HIS A 113 6.86 7.31 -13.70
N HIS A 114 7.50 8.08 -14.60
CA HIS A 114 8.87 7.85 -15.04
C HIS A 114 9.68 9.14 -15.01
N VAL A 115 11.00 9.01 -14.96
CA VAL A 115 11.91 10.17 -15.05
C VAL A 115 11.69 10.98 -16.33
N GLN A 116 11.27 10.32 -17.43
CA GLN A 116 10.95 10.97 -18.69
C GLN A 116 9.76 11.94 -18.59
N ASP A 117 8.80 11.67 -17.70
CA ASP A 117 7.65 12.58 -17.48
C ASP A 117 8.12 13.87 -16.83
N LEU A 118 9.00 13.77 -15.83
CA LEU A 118 9.63 14.92 -15.20
C LEU A 118 10.55 15.67 -16.18
N GLN A 119 11.25 14.95 -17.06
CA GLN A 119 12.08 15.55 -18.11
C GLN A 119 11.22 16.35 -19.09
N ARG A 120 10.10 15.78 -19.57
CA ARG A 120 9.15 16.47 -20.46
C ARG A 120 8.60 17.73 -19.82
N LEU A 121 8.15 17.64 -18.56
CA LEU A 121 7.69 18.80 -17.80
C LEU A 121 8.79 19.87 -17.68
N SER A 122 10.05 19.47 -17.46
CA SER A 122 11.18 20.40 -17.40
C SER A 122 11.48 21.08 -18.76
N GLU A 123 11.19 20.42 -19.88
CA GLU A 123 11.31 20.99 -21.22
C GLU A 123 10.15 21.96 -21.53
N GLU A 124 8.94 21.68 -21.06
CA GLU A 124 7.72 22.49 -21.25
C GLU A 124 7.65 23.66 -20.27
N ASP A 125 7.81 23.42 -18.99
CA ASP A 125 7.82 24.41 -17.90
C ASP A 125 8.87 24.08 -16.83
N LYS A 126 10.07 24.63 -17.02
CA LYS A 126 11.18 24.44 -16.08
C LYS A 126 10.87 24.92 -14.67
N LYS A 127 10.04 25.99 -14.50
CA LYS A 127 9.70 26.51 -13.17
C LYS A 127 8.77 25.57 -12.43
N ALA A 128 7.79 25.00 -13.12
CA ALA A 128 6.90 23.99 -12.55
C ALA A 128 7.69 22.73 -12.15
N ALA A 129 8.58 22.24 -13.02
CA ALA A 129 9.42 21.09 -12.71
C ALA A 129 10.34 21.31 -11.49
N VAL A 130 10.97 22.49 -11.38
CA VAL A 130 11.79 22.85 -10.19
C VAL A 130 10.93 22.93 -8.92
N ARG A 131 9.73 23.52 -9.02
CA ARG A 131 8.79 23.58 -7.89
C ARG A 131 8.40 22.20 -7.40
N LEU A 132 8.08 21.27 -8.31
CA LEU A 132 7.74 19.89 -7.97
C LEU A 132 8.93 19.14 -7.40
N PHE A 133 10.11 19.28 -7.98
CA PHE A 133 11.34 18.67 -7.49
C PHE A 133 11.68 19.12 -6.05
N ASP A 134 11.34 20.35 -5.68
CA ASP A 134 11.52 20.90 -4.33
C ASP A 134 10.32 20.63 -3.40
N TYR A 135 9.25 20.06 -3.92
CA TYR A 135 8.04 19.83 -3.15
C TYR A 135 8.30 18.81 -2.03
N ARG A 136 7.71 19.07 -0.85
CA ARG A 136 7.95 18.26 0.36
C ARG A 136 7.71 16.77 0.14
N ASP A 137 6.67 16.44 -0.62
CA ASP A 137 6.22 15.07 -0.83
C ASP A 137 6.71 14.48 -2.18
N PHE A 138 7.75 15.04 -2.80
CA PHE A 138 8.30 14.55 -4.07
C PHE A 138 8.68 13.06 -4.04
N LEU A 139 9.10 12.56 -2.87
CA LEU A 139 9.39 11.13 -2.67
C LEU A 139 8.15 10.23 -2.81
N SER A 140 6.93 10.79 -2.74
CA SER A 140 5.70 10.04 -2.97
C SER A 140 5.36 9.85 -4.46
N ALA A 141 6.07 10.52 -5.37
CA ALA A 141 5.85 10.36 -6.80
C ALA A 141 6.13 8.92 -7.26
N PRO A 142 5.35 8.36 -8.19
CA PRO A 142 5.56 6.98 -8.67
C PRO A 142 6.98 6.72 -9.21
N LEU A 143 7.62 7.73 -9.81
CA LEU A 143 9.00 7.64 -10.30
C LEU A 143 10.04 7.37 -9.20
N MET A 144 9.68 7.60 -7.92
CA MET A 144 10.54 7.40 -6.75
C MET A 144 10.42 6.01 -6.11
N GLN A 145 9.79 5.04 -6.77
CA GLN A 145 9.55 3.71 -6.20
C GLN A 145 10.81 2.87 -5.91
N THR A 146 11.98 3.28 -6.39
CA THR A 146 13.22 2.54 -6.17
C THR A 146 14.11 3.22 -5.13
N ALA A 147 14.77 2.41 -4.26
CA ALA A 147 15.75 2.91 -3.31
C ALA A 147 16.85 3.76 -3.99
N LYS A 148 17.23 3.41 -5.21
CA LYS A 148 18.21 4.17 -6.01
C LYS A 148 17.69 5.56 -6.38
N ALA A 149 16.44 5.68 -6.86
CA ALA A 149 15.86 6.97 -7.22
C ALA A 149 15.73 7.89 -6.00
N MET A 150 15.25 7.35 -4.88
CA MET A 150 15.17 8.09 -3.62
C MET A 150 16.54 8.57 -3.17
N LYS A 151 17.55 7.71 -3.21
CA LYS A 151 18.89 8.07 -2.77
C LYS A 151 19.54 9.12 -3.66
N VAL A 152 19.41 8.99 -4.97
CA VAL A 152 19.92 9.99 -5.93
C VAL A 152 19.23 11.34 -5.69
N TYR A 153 17.93 11.35 -5.48
CA TYR A 153 17.19 12.57 -5.13
C TYR A 153 17.68 13.21 -3.84
N GLU A 154 17.86 12.43 -2.77
CA GLU A 154 18.39 12.92 -1.50
C GLU A 154 19.76 13.60 -1.66
N LEU A 155 20.62 13.01 -2.50
CA LEU A 155 21.95 13.57 -2.77
C LEU A 155 21.89 14.90 -3.51
N PHE A 156 20.97 15.06 -4.47
CA PHE A 156 20.78 16.32 -5.20
C PHE A 156 19.97 17.36 -4.41
N LYS A 157 19.09 16.93 -3.52
CA LYS A 157 18.30 17.84 -2.67
C LYS A 157 19.15 18.72 -1.77
N THR A 158 20.38 18.31 -1.43
CA THR A 158 21.30 19.08 -0.61
C THR A 158 21.98 20.24 -1.37
N CYS A 159 21.90 20.26 -2.72
CA CYS A 159 22.52 21.30 -3.55
C CYS A 159 21.81 22.66 -3.41
N GLY A 160 22.55 23.75 -3.32
CA GLY A 160 22.01 25.09 -3.21
C GLY A 160 21.27 25.59 -4.46
N ASN A 161 21.76 25.24 -5.65
CA ASN A 161 21.14 25.61 -6.93
C ASN A 161 20.13 24.53 -7.37
N ARG A 162 18.84 24.80 -7.16
CA ARG A 162 17.73 23.86 -7.41
C ARG A 162 17.53 23.52 -8.88
N ALA A 163 17.68 24.49 -9.77
CA ALA A 163 17.55 24.26 -11.19
C ALA A 163 18.67 23.36 -11.74
N LEU A 164 19.89 23.56 -11.24
CA LEU A 164 21.02 22.69 -11.57
C LEU A 164 20.82 21.30 -10.98
N ALA A 165 20.35 21.21 -9.73
CA ALA A 165 20.08 19.93 -9.11
C ALA A 165 19.07 19.08 -9.87
N LEU A 166 17.98 19.68 -10.37
CA LEU A 166 17.01 19.00 -11.24
C LEU A 166 17.66 18.54 -12.55
N GLU A 167 18.40 19.41 -13.23
CA GLU A 167 19.08 19.06 -14.48
C GLU A 167 20.06 17.89 -14.31
N GLU A 168 20.83 17.89 -13.24
CA GLU A 168 21.80 16.84 -12.94
C GLU A 168 21.12 15.53 -12.50
N PHE A 169 20.01 15.64 -11.76
CA PHE A 169 19.17 14.47 -11.42
C PHE A 169 18.63 13.80 -12.71
N LEU A 170 18.06 14.59 -13.62
CA LEU A 170 17.58 14.08 -14.91
C LEU A 170 18.71 13.49 -15.75
N ALA A 171 19.89 14.12 -15.76
CA ALA A 171 21.06 13.62 -16.46
C ALA A 171 21.55 12.28 -15.93
N TYR A 172 21.49 12.07 -14.61
CA TYR A 172 21.88 10.82 -13.96
C TYR A 172 21.07 9.61 -14.49
N PHE A 173 19.76 9.79 -14.71
CA PHE A 173 18.89 8.71 -15.18
C PHE A 173 18.76 8.60 -16.70
N SER A 174 19.02 9.67 -17.45
CA SER A 174 18.79 9.68 -18.90
C SER A 174 19.84 8.92 -19.71
N HIS A 175 20.96 8.50 -19.14
CA HIS A 175 22.09 7.85 -19.80
C HIS A 175 22.56 8.61 -21.07
N ARG A 176 22.17 9.88 -21.21
CA ARG A 176 22.67 10.74 -22.27
C ARG A 176 23.92 11.42 -21.75
N PRO A 177 25.09 11.14 -22.36
CA PRO A 177 26.26 11.98 -22.08
C PRO A 177 25.81 13.40 -22.37
N LYS A 178 25.86 14.29 -21.37
CA LYS A 178 25.68 15.72 -21.63
C LYS A 178 26.67 16.06 -22.70
N ASN A 179 26.17 16.48 -23.85
CA ASN A 179 27.06 17.06 -24.87
C ASN A 179 27.90 18.12 -24.16
N ALA A 180 29.19 17.93 -24.18
CA ALA A 180 30.19 18.83 -23.58
C ALA A 180 30.08 20.29 -24.06
N LEU A 181 29.17 20.56 -25.01
CA LEU A 181 28.88 21.84 -25.63
C LEU A 181 28.20 22.88 -24.71
N HIS A 182 27.66 22.51 -23.54
CA HIS A 182 27.04 23.49 -22.65
C HIS A 182 27.84 23.82 -21.37
N ARG A 183 28.88 23.08 -21.08
CA ARG A 183 29.90 23.60 -20.16
C ARG A 183 30.73 24.60 -20.98
N LYS A 184 30.65 25.87 -20.58
CA LYS A 184 31.64 26.81 -21.02
C LYS A 184 32.99 26.12 -20.88
N SER A 185 33.67 25.86 -22.01
CA SER A 185 35.01 25.34 -21.99
C SER A 185 35.85 26.33 -21.18
N TYR A 186 35.99 26.06 -19.89
CA TYR A 186 37.00 26.76 -19.14
C TYR A 186 38.31 26.39 -19.83
N ARG A 187 38.93 27.37 -20.45
CA ARG A 187 40.25 27.23 -21.04
C ARG A 187 41.11 26.60 -19.94
N PHE A 188 41.62 25.42 -20.21
CA PHE A 188 42.67 24.83 -19.39
C PHE A 188 43.67 25.94 -19.08
N ALA A 189 43.87 26.24 -17.81
CA ALA A 189 45.02 27.05 -17.43
C ALA A 189 46.23 26.35 -18.03
N GLU A 190 47.07 27.14 -18.66
CA GLU A 190 48.28 26.67 -19.32
C GLU A 190 48.96 25.58 -18.49
N PRO A 191 49.50 24.53 -19.11
CA PRO A 191 50.28 23.52 -18.42
C PRO A 191 51.23 24.23 -17.47
N ARG A 192 51.33 23.75 -16.22
CA ARG A 192 52.33 24.26 -15.29
C ARG A 192 53.60 24.47 -16.06
N LYS A 193 54.12 25.68 -16.06
CA LYS A 193 55.45 25.94 -16.55
C LYS A 193 56.32 24.79 -16.09
N GLU A 194 56.92 24.07 -17.03
CA GLU A 194 57.97 23.10 -16.71
C GLU A 194 58.85 23.75 -15.63
N ALA A 195 59.09 23.03 -14.55
CA ALA A 195 59.95 23.55 -13.47
C ALA A 195 61.20 24.07 -14.13
N SER A 196 61.47 25.36 -13.92
CA SER A 196 62.66 25.97 -14.54
C SER A 196 63.87 25.16 -14.11
N PRO A 197 64.78 24.81 -15.00
CA PRO A 197 65.99 24.10 -14.63
C PRO A 197 66.62 24.84 -13.43
N LEU A 198 67.11 24.08 -12.45
CA LEU A 198 67.75 24.67 -11.28
C LEU A 198 68.92 25.52 -11.73
N ASP A 199 68.75 26.83 -11.60
CA ASP A 199 69.78 27.79 -12.02
C ASP A 199 70.82 27.97 -10.89
N PHE A 200 71.99 27.40 -11.13
CA PHE A 200 73.12 27.47 -10.20
C PHE A 200 74.22 28.32 -10.81
N PRO A 201 74.96 29.10 -9.98
CA PRO A 201 76.17 29.74 -10.44
C PRO A 201 77.17 28.73 -11.05
N SER A 202 77.85 29.10 -12.11
CA SER A 202 78.70 28.22 -12.87
C SER A 202 79.84 27.56 -12.08
N ASP A 203 80.24 28.15 -10.99
CA ASP A 203 81.39 27.75 -10.20
C ASP A 203 81.01 26.97 -8.91
N CYS A 204 79.71 26.65 -8.71
CA CYS A 204 79.23 25.93 -7.53
C CYS A 204 79.66 24.45 -7.55
N SER A 205 80.23 23.98 -6.45
CA SER A 205 80.48 22.57 -6.17
C SER A 205 79.16 21.80 -5.99
N THR A 206 79.20 20.47 -6.08
CA THR A 206 78.01 19.62 -5.82
C THR A 206 77.40 19.87 -4.43
N GLU A 207 78.27 20.00 -3.42
CA GLU A 207 77.85 20.28 -2.03
C GLU A 207 77.13 21.64 -1.91
N GLU A 208 77.63 22.71 -2.57
CA GLU A 208 77.01 24.01 -2.56
C GLU A 208 75.66 23.98 -3.30
N LYS A 209 75.54 23.31 -4.43
CA LYS A 209 74.30 23.12 -5.17
C LYS A 209 73.24 22.39 -4.30
N ILE A 210 73.64 21.33 -3.64
CA ILE A 210 72.76 20.57 -2.74
C ILE A 210 72.35 21.45 -1.54
N SER A 211 73.27 22.19 -0.94
CA SER A 211 72.96 23.11 0.16
C SER A 211 71.98 24.20 -0.23
N LEU A 212 72.07 24.71 -1.45
CA LEU A 212 71.13 25.69 -2.00
C LEU A 212 69.75 25.07 -2.25
N CYS A 213 69.70 23.85 -2.80
CA CYS A 213 68.43 23.12 -2.98
C CYS A 213 67.74 22.84 -1.62
N ILE A 214 68.47 22.39 -0.63
CA ILE A 214 67.94 22.17 0.73
C ILE A 214 67.40 23.48 1.34
N ARG A 215 68.13 24.59 1.24
CA ARG A 215 67.67 25.90 1.75
C ARG A 215 66.44 26.42 1.03
N ARG A 216 66.30 26.16 -0.29
CA ARG A 216 65.14 26.53 -1.10
C ARG A 216 63.95 25.59 -0.91
N GLY A 217 64.10 24.43 -0.23
CA GLY A 217 63.08 23.42 -0.11
C GLY A 217 62.73 22.76 -1.46
N GLU A 218 63.68 22.67 -2.37
CA GLU A 218 63.49 22.11 -3.72
C GLU A 218 63.26 20.61 -3.69
N ARG A 219 62.18 20.17 -4.33
CA ARG A 219 61.75 18.76 -4.34
C ARG A 219 61.46 18.26 -5.75
N SER A 220 62.06 18.85 -6.76
CA SER A 220 61.93 18.45 -8.17
C SER A 220 62.76 17.18 -8.49
N GLU A 221 62.50 16.54 -9.60
CA GLU A 221 63.26 15.37 -10.07
C GLU A 221 64.74 15.71 -10.27
N GLU A 222 65.05 16.97 -10.70
CA GLU A 222 66.38 17.46 -10.83
C GLU A 222 67.07 17.58 -9.43
N ALA A 223 66.35 18.08 -8.45
CA ALA A 223 66.84 18.15 -7.08
C ALA A 223 67.08 16.76 -6.52
N PHE A 224 66.16 15.81 -6.79
CA PHE A 224 66.34 14.39 -6.44
C PHE A 224 67.64 13.79 -7.00
N THR A 225 67.90 14.03 -8.27
CA THR A 225 69.11 13.56 -8.94
C THR A 225 70.37 14.13 -8.29
N LEU A 226 70.32 15.39 -7.89
CA LEU A 226 71.39 16.10 -7.18
C LEU A 226 71.62 15.55 -5.77
N TYR A 227 70.55 15.32 -5.01
CA TYR A 227 70.61 14.69 -3.68
C TYR A 227 71.15 13.27 -3.74
N LYS A 228 70.75 12.47 -4.72
CA LYS A 228 71.26 11.13 -4.95
C LYS A 228 72.77 11.18 -5.21
N LYS A 229 73.23 12.06 -6.08
CA LYS A 229 74.63 12.26 -6.37
C LYS A 229 75.42 12.68 -5.10
N GLY A 230 74.84 13.54 -4.24
CA GLY A 230 75.47 13.93 -3.00
C GLY A 230 75.67 12.77 -2.03
N VAL A 231 74.72 11.86 -1.97
CA VAL A 231 74.88 10.63 -1.17
C VAL A 231 75.94 9.72 -1.72
N GLU A 232 75.97 9.55 -3.05
CA GLU A 232 77.02 8.79 -3.73
C GLU A 232 78.43 9.38 -3.49
N GLU A 233 78.58 10.70 -3.48
CA GLU A 233 79.81 11.43 -3.25
C GLU A 233 80.11 11.59 -1.74
N ASN A 234 79.29 11.01 -0.84
CA ASN A 234 79.40 11.12 0.63
C ASN A 234 79.46 12.57 1.17
N VAL A 235 78.65 13.44 0.59
CA VAL A 235 78.50 14.83 1.03
C VAL A 235 77.87 14.86 2.44
N LYS A 236 78.54 15.56 3.37
CA LYS A 236 78.08 15.65 4.78
C LYS A 236 77.25 16.90 4.99
N LEU A 237 76.02 16.92 4.55
CA LEU A 237 75.08 17.99 4.78
C LEU A 237 73.91 17.55 5.65
N THR A 238 73.56 18.39 6.61
CA THR A 238 72.37 18.17 7.42
C THR A 238 71.11 18.13 6.54
N ASN A 239 70.23 17.18 6.82
CA ASN A 239 68.97 16.97 6.09
C ASN A 239 69.12 16.51 4.62
N LEU A 240 70.31 16.12 4.16
CA LEU A 240 70.50 15.57 2.81
C LEU A 240 69.62 14.36 2.55
N TYR A 241 69.65 13.41 3.47
CA TYR A 241 68.93 12.14 3.34
C TYR A 241 67.40 12.35 3.39
N GLU A 242 66.92 13.27 4.27
CA GLU A 242 65.49 13.62 4.33
C GLU A 242 65.00 14.25 3.01
N ASN A 243 65.76 15.24 2.49
CA ASN A 243 65.39 15.88 1.25
C ASN A 243 65.50 14.94 0.04
N LEU A 244 66.40 13.98 0.05
CA LEU A 244 66.45 12.91 -0.96
C LEU A 244 65.13 12.12 -0.98
N LEU A 245 64.60 11.70 0.16
CA LEU A 245 63.37 10.93 0.25
C LEU A 245 62.12 11.78 -0.07
N TYR A 246 62.09 13.04 0.38
CA TYR A 246 60.99 13.95 0.06
C TYR A 246 60.88 14.30 -1.44
N SER A 247 62.00 14.29 -2.15
CA SER A 247 62.07 14.56 -3.59
C SER A 247 61.97 13.32 -4.48
N MET A 248 61.89 12.13 -3.87
CA MET A 248 61.86 10.87 -4.62
C MET A 248 60.62 10.80 -5.57
N PRO A 249 60.81 10.56 -6.85
CA PRO A 249 59.68 10.45 -7.80
C PRO A 249 58.76 9.31 -7.48
N LYS A 250 57.47 9.49 -7.76
CA LYS A 250 56.49 8.39 -7.64
C LYS A 250 56.83 7.22 -8.53
N GLY A 251 56.85 6.01 -7.96
CA GLY A 251 57.15 4.82 -8.71
C GLY A 251 58.65 4.64 -8.98
N TYR A 252 59.51 5.32 -8.25
CA TYR A 252 60.95 5.15 -8.34
C TYR A 252 61.35 3.67 -8.04
N LYS A 253 62.01 3.04 -9.03
CA LYS A 253 62.35 1.61 -9.01
C LYS A 253 63.82 1.32 -8.86
N GLU A 254 64.66 2.35 -8.85
CA GLU A 254 66.10 2.15 -8.65
C GLU A 254 66.41 1.98 -7.16
N GLU A 255 67.41 1.18 -6.86
CA GLU A 255 67.89 0.97 -5.52
C GLU A 255 68.54 2.26 -4.99
N LEU A 256 68.09 2.72 -3.80
CA LEU A 256 68.73 3.81 -3.11
C LEU A 256 70.04 3.31 -2.44
N PRO A 257 71.06 4.14 -2.33
CA PRO A 257 72.29 3.75 -1.63
C PRO A 257 72.01 3.20 -0.24
N ARG A 258 72.63 2.05 0.04
CA ARG A 258 72.48 1.35 1.35
C ARG A 258 72.69 2.30 2.55
N ALA A 259 73.58 3.27 2.44
CA ALA A 259 73.83 4.24 3.50
C ALA A 259 72.58 5.08 3.87
N VAL A 260 71.67 5.35 2.91
CA VAL A 260 70.43 6.11 3.15
C VAL A 260 69.48 5.32 4.05
N TYR A 261 69.31 4.03 3.73
CA TYR A 261 68.47 3.16 4.54
C TYR A 261 69.01 2.94 5.95
N LEU A 262 70.33 2.72 6.08
CA LEU A 262 70.99 2.59 7.38
C LEU A 262 70.89 3.86 8.23
N TYR A 263 71.00 5.04 7.58
CA TYR A 263 70.83 6.30 8.27
C TYR A 263 69.46 6.43 8.92
N PHE A 264 68.38 6.17 8.14
CA PHE A 264 67.01 6.19 8.68
C PHE A 264 66.73 5.10 9.69
N SER A 265 67.43 3.99 9.62
CA SER A 265 67.19 2.88 10.55
C SER A 265 67.76 3.11 11.95
N TYR A 266 68.90 3.83 12.06
CA TYR A 266 69.61 3.99 13.34
C TYR A 266 69.38 5.34 14.03
N GLU A 267 69.14 6.42 13.29
CA GLU A 267 69.18 7.76 13.84
C GLU A 267 67.84 8.53 13.78
N TYR A 268 66.91 8.12 12.94
CA TYR A 268 65.68 8.83 12.69
C TYR A 268 64.42 8.03 12.81
N ARG A 269 63.39 8.63 13.43
CA ARG A 269 62.03 8.15 13.35
C ARG A 269 61.47 8.48 11.96
N VAL A 270 61.04 7.46 11.20
CA VAL A 270 60.49 7.65 9.87
C VAL A 270 59.19 8.45 9.95
N GLU A 271 59.16 9.64 9.38
CA GLU A 271 58.01 10.51 9.35
C GLU A 271 56.89 9.91 8.47
N GLU A 272 55.64 10.18 8.82
CA GLU A 272 54.48 9.59 8.15
C GLU A 272 54.42 9.94 6.65
N GLY A 273 54.88 11.13 6.24
CA GLY A 273 54.92 11.57 4.84
C GLY A 273 55.98 10.84 3.98
N ILE A 274 57.01 10.29 4.58
CA ILE A 274 58.15 9.62 3.93
C ILE A 274 57.94 8.11 3.91
N ALA A 275 57.30 7.57 4.93
CA ALA A 275 57.15 6.13 5.16
C ALA A 275 56.62 5.34 3.96
N PRO A 276 55.57 5.79 3.23
CA PRO A 276 55.10 5.03 2.07
C PRO A 276 56.15 4.83 0.98
N GLY A 277 56.84 5.91 0.63
CA GLY A 277 57.84 5.88 -0.40
C GLY A 277 59.09 5.06 0.01
N LEU A 278 59.54 5.21 1.27
CA LEU A 278 60.68 4.48 1.81
C LEU A 278 60.37 2.96 1.84
N TYR A 279 59.23 2.57 2.38
CA TYR A 279 58.86 1.18 2.53
C TYR A 279 58.56 0.52 1.15
N TYR A 280 57.95 1.27 0.22
CA TYR A 280 57.77 0.82 -1.15
C TYR A 280 59.11 0.54 -1.82
N ASN A 281 60.08 1.45 -1.67
CA ASN A 281 61.41 1.29 -2.24
C ASN A 281 62.15 0.07 -1.67
N ILE A 282 62.10 -0.12 -0.33
CA ILE A 282 62.69 -1.29 0.35
C ILE A 282 62.03 -2.58 -0.19
N LEU A 283 60.70 -2.57 -0.30
CA LEU A 283 59.97 -3.76 -0.76
C LEU A 283 60.34 -4.20 -2.19
N HIS A 284 60.61 -3.22 -3.05
CA HIS A 284 60.91 -3.49 -4.46
C HIS A 284 62.37 -3.76 -4.76
N ASN A 285 63.28 -3.19 -3.97
CA ASN A 285 64.70 -3.20 -4.33
C ASN A 285 65.56 -4.10 -3.44
N PHE A 286 65.00 -4.60 -2.31
CA PHE A 286 65.74 -5.45 -1.41
C PHE A 286 65.06 -6.83 -1.24
N GLU A 287 65.87 -7.88 -1.28
CA GLU A 287 65.41 -9.23 -0.90
C GLU A 287 65.14 -9.34 0.61
N GLU A 288 64.22 -10.21 1.00
CA GLU A 288 63.81 -10.40 2.39
C GLU A 288 64.94 -10.85 3.35
N ASN A 289 65.99 -11.48 2.79
CA ASN A 289 67.14 -11.91 3.54
C ASN A 289 68.19 -10.85 3.79
N THR A 290 68.07 -9.65 3.20
CA THR A 290 69.02 -8.55 3.38
C THR A 290 68.89 -7.91 4.77
N GLU A 291 69.99 -7.36 5.28
CA GLU A 291 70.00 -6.67 6.56
C GLU A 291 69.03 -5.48 6.61
N ILE A 292 68.96 -4.70 5.56
CA ILE A 292 68.08 -3.58 5.41
C ILE A 292 66.63 -4.01 5.49
N TYR A 293 66.23 -5.04 4.70
CA TYR A 293 64.89 -5.55 4.71
C TYR A 293 64.48 -6.04 6.12
N ARG A 294 65.32 -6.87 6.73
CA ARG A 294 65.07 -7.41 8.07
C ARG A 294 64.94 -6.32 9.14
N HIS A 295 65.74 -5.26 9.03
CA HIS A 295 65.69 -4.11 9.95
C HIS A 295 64.32 -3.38 9.89
N PHE A 296 63.82 -3.14 8.70
CA PHE A 296 62.56 -2.44 8.49
C PHE A 296 61.33 -3.36 8.48
N ALA A 297 61.48 -4.67 8.41
CA ALA A 297 60.38 -5.62 8.22
C ALA A 297 59.22 -5.39 9.21
N LYS A 298 59.54 -5.28 10.50
CA LYS A 298 58.54 -5.04 11.53
C LYS A 298 57.92 -3.66 11.41
N GLN A 299 58.70 -2.63 11.16
CA GLN A 299 58.18 -1.26 11.00
C GLN A 299 57.29 -1.13 9.76
N MET A 300 57.68 -1.76 8.66
CA MET A 300 56.84 -1.84 7.43
C MET A 300 55.50 -2.52 7.72
N GLN A 301 55.54 -3.62 8.47
CA GLN A 301 54.34 -4.35 8.83
C GLN A 301 53.43 -3.51 9.75
N ASP A 302 53.96 -2.96 10.85
CA ASP A 302 53.22 -2.16 11.81
C ASP A 302 52.59 -0.94 11.12
N TYR A 303 53.36 -0.26 10.29
CA TYR A 303 52.91 0.87 9.51
C TYR A 303 51.81 0.49 8.49
N ALA A 304 51.97 -0.61 7.81
CA ALA A 304 51.01 -1.12 6.86
C ALA A 304 49.67 -1.48 7.56
N VAL A 305 49.74 -2.19 8.71
CA VAL A 305 48.54 -2.53 9.51
C VAL A 305 47.83 -1.28 10.01
N GLU A 306 48.58 -0.32 10.60
CA GLU A 306 48.01 0.90 11.09
C GLU A 306 47.36 1.74 9.98
N SER A 307 48.04 1.86 8.84
CA SER A 307 47.54 2.60 7.68
C SER A 307 46.32 1.92 7.06
N PHE A 308 46.30 0.58 7.01
CA PHE A 308 45.19 -0.24 6.56
C PHE A 308 43.96 0.00 7.45
N LEU A 309 44.12 -0.08 8.77
CA LEU A 309 43.02 0.16 9.72
C LEU A 309 42.49 1.60 9.66
N LYS A 310 43.34 2.58 9.34
CA LYS A 310 42.94 3.97 9.10
C LYS A 310 42.30 4.20 7.73
N GLY A 311 42.29 3.19 6.84
CA GLY A 311 41.75 3.30 5.48
C GLY A 311 42.57 4.19 4.56
N LYS A 312 43.86 4.45 4.87
CA LYS A 312 44.74 5.24 4.03
C LYS A 312 45.08 4.48 2.75
N MET A 313 45.11 5.16 1.63
CA MET A 313 45.39 4.56 0.31
C MET A 313 46.20 5.52 -0.58
N ASN A 314 47.24 4.97 -1.14
CA ASN A 314 47.96 5.48 -2.31
C ASN A 314 48.64 4.30 -3.03
N GLU A 315 49.39 4.55 -4.09
CA GLU A 315 50.00 3.47 -4.89
C GLU A 315 51.05 2.71 -4.08
N GLU A 316 51.84 3.38 -3.28
CA GLU A 316 52.89 2.81 -2.45
C GLU A 316 52.27 1.92 -1.35
N LEU A 317 51.25 2.41 -0.64
CA LEU A 317 50.54 1.63 0.37
C LEU A 317 49.82 0.42 -0.20
N ALA A 318 49.28 0.53 -1.43
CA ALA A 318 48.65 -0.62 -2.11
C ALA A 318 49.61 -1.80 -2.27
N CYS A 319 50.87 -1.52 -2.60
CA CYS A 319 51.91 -2.57 -2.69
C CYS A 319 52.19 -3.21 -1.33
N LEU A 320 52.28 -2.43 -0.25
CA LEU A 320 52.45 -2.92 1.11
C LEU A 320 51.25 -3.77 1.57
N TYR A 321 50.04 -3.32 1.30
CA TYR A 321 48.82 -4.06 1.64
C TYR A 321 48.71 -5.39 0.88
N LYS A 322 49.07 -5.39 -0.42
CA LYS A 322 49.11 -6.63 -1.21
C LYS A 322 50.00 -7.65 -0.56
N LYS A 323 51.17 -7.25 -0.07
CA LYS A 323 52.09 -8.14 0.61
C LYS A 323 51.52 -8.67 1.93
N LEU A 324 50.89 -7.80 2.76
CA LEU A 324 50.21 -8.23 3.99
C LEU A 324 49.11 -9.27 3.73
N ILE A 325 48.26 -9.03 2.73
CA ILE A 325 47.14 -9.91 2.41
C ILE A 325 47.62 -11.26 1.90
N LEU A 326 48.62 -11.28 1.01
CA LEU A 326 49.19 -12.51 0.47
C LEU A 326 49.96 -13.32 1.52
N ALA A 327 50.52 -12.66 2.53
CA ALA A 327 51.23 -13.33 3.65
C ALA A 327 50.26 -13.82 4.75
N ASP A 328 48.95 -13.79 4.54
CA ASP A 328 47.93 -14.18 5.54
C ASP A 328 48.00 -13.39 6.88
N MET A 329 48.43 -12.14 6.84
CA MET A 329 48.60 -11.29 8.02
C MET A 329 47.34 -10.43 8.30
N VAL A 330 46.17 -10.86 7.84
CA VAL A 330 44.89 -10.18 8.02
C VAL A 330 44.19 -10.75 9.23
N ASP A 331 43.97 -9.94 10.26
CA ASP A 331 43.16 -10.27 11.42
C ASP A 331 41.65 -9.93 11.21
N GLU A 332 40.81 -10.23 12.21
CA GLU A 332 39.35 -9.96 12.13
C GLU A 332 39.03 -8.49 11.92
N LYS A 333 39.79 -7.56 12.53
CA LYS A 333 39.58 -6.10 12.38
C LYS A 333 39.93 -5.61 10.98
N MET A 334 40.97 -6.21 10.39
CA MET A 334 41.37 -5.93 9.02
C MET A 334 40.38 -6.55 8.04
N ALA A 335 39.83 -7.71 8.35
CA ALA A 335 38.84 -8.39 7.50
C ALA A 335 37.57 -7.54 7.26
N GLU A 336 37.14 -6.75 8.24
CA GLU A 336 36.01 -5.84 8.07
C GLU A 336 36.26 -4.76 6.99
N LYS A 337 37.51 -4.28 6.87
CA LYS A 337 37.89 -3.22 5.93
C LYS A 337 38.43 -3.75 4.59
N LEU A 338 38.76 -5.01 4.54
CA LEU A 338 39.36 -5.66 3.37
C LEU A 338 38.50 -5.50 2.10
N PRO A 339 37.15 -5.69 2.13
CA PRO A 339 36.32 -5.50 0.94
C PRO A 339 36.38 -4.10 0.35
N ALA A 340 36.35 -3.07 1.23
CA ALA A 340 36.45 -1.69 0.80
C ALA A 340 37.81 -1.41 0.18
N LEU A 341 38.85 -1.92 0.77
CA LEU A 341 40.21 -1.73 0.32
C LEU A 341 40.47 -2.40 -1.06
N LEU A 342 40.05 -3.64 -1.23
CA LEU A 342 40.16 -4.36 -2.50
C LEU A 342 39.28 -3.76 -3.60
N GLY A 343 38.17 -3.13 -3.21
CA GLY A 343 37.29 -2.36 -4.10
C GLY A 343 37.75 -0.94 -4.40
N THR A 344 38.96 -0.52 -4.02
CA THR A 344 39.43 0.84 -4.22
C THR A 344 39.80 1.11 -5.68
N TYR A 345 39.34 2.28 -6.15
CA TYR A 345 39.68 2.84 -7.46
C TYR A 345 40.43 4.16 -7.27
N LYS A 346 41.40 4.40 -8.15
CA LYS A 346 42.05 5.67 -8.33
C LYS A 346 41.24 6.49 -9.34
N PHE A 347 40.80 7.67 -8.93
CA PHE A 347 40.14 8.65 -9.77
C PHE A 347 41.12 9.78 -10.07
N VAL A 348 41.18 10.14 -11.36
CA VAL A 348 41.91 11.32 -11.84
C VAL A 348 40.89 12.21 -12.53
N VAL A 349 40.56 13.34 -11.91
CA VAL A 349 39.58 14.32 -12.39
C VAL A 349 40.33 15.48 -13.01
N GLU A 350 40.02 15.78 -14.28
CA GLU A 350 40.70 16.81 -15.05
C GLU A 350 40.16 18.23 -14.77
N ASP A 351 38.88 18.29 -14.30
CA ASP A 351 38.22 19.54 -14.00
C ASP A 351 38.66 20.06 -12.62
N ARG A 352 39.31 21.21 -12.60
CA ARG A 352 39.86 21.83 -11.38
C ARG A 352 38.82 22.47 -10.46
N GLU A 353 37.59 22.70 -10.95
CA GLU A 353 36.52 23.24 -10.15
C GLU A 353 35.92 22.16 -9.23
N ILE A 354 36.11 20.90 -9.57
CA ILE A 354 35.68 19.77 -8.75
C ILE A 354 36.68 19.55 -7.60
N GLU A 355 36.20 19.71 -6.41
CA GLU A 355 37.01 19.56 -5.18
C GLU A 355 36.80 18.20 -4.50
N LYS A 356 35.60 17.62 -4.67
CA LYS A 356 35.20 16.39 -3.95
C LYS A 356 34.49 15.41 -4.85
N ILE A 357 34.60 14.16 -4.51
CA ILE A 357 33.75 13.08 -5.04
C ILE A 357 32.81 12.63 -3.93
N VAL A 358 31.53 12.58 -4.23
CA VAL A 358 30.47 12.11 -3.35
C VAL A 358 30.18 10.66 -3.69
N LEU A 359 30.29 9.79 -2.74
CA LEU A 359 29.99 8.37 -2.87
C LEU A 359 28.82 8.01 -1.97
N SER A 360 27.90 7.22 -2.50
CA SER A 360 26.79 6.67 -1.72
C SER A 360 26.34 5.33 -2.26
N HIS A 361 25.56 4.59 -1.49
CA HIS A 361 24.91 3.37 -1.94
C HIS A 361 23.41 3.42 -1.63
N PRO A 362 22.52 2.96 -2.54
CA PRO A 362 21.07 3.02 -2.32
C PRO A 362 20.61 2.37 -1.02
N ALA A 363 21.26 1.27 -0.63
CA ALA A 363 20.93 0.53 0.57
C ALA A 363 21.52 1.10 1.88
N LEU A 364 22.44 2.08 1.81
CA LEU A 364 23.13 2.60 2.99
C LEU A 364 22.66 4.02 3.31
N LYS A 365 22.70 4.37 4.60
CA LYS A 365 22.49 5.76 5.04
C LYS A 365 23.72 6.61 4.77
N GLY A 366 23.46 7.90 4.55
CA GLY A 366 24.51 8.89 4.42
C GLY A 366 25.22 8.88 3.08
N GLU A 367 26.25 9.65 3.03
CA GLU A 367 27.15 9.83 1.89
C GLU A 367 28.59 9.95 2.42
N GLU A 368 29.55 9.58 1.60
CA GLU A 368 30.96 9.73 1.88
C GLU A 368 31.55 10.77 0.93
N LEU A 369 32.34 11.67 1.48
CA LEU A 369 32.95 12.76 0.73
C LEU A 369 34.46 12.56 0.67
N TYR A 370 34.99 12.41 -0.54
CA TYR A 370 36.41 12.24 -0.80
C TYR A 370 36.97 13.49 -1.47
N SER A 371 37.87 14.19 -0.77
CA SER A 371 38.56 15.37 -1.31
C SER A 371 39.58 14.97 -2.37
N LEU A 372 39.60 15.71 -3.48
CA LEU A 372 40.59 15.56 -4.52
C LEU A 372 41.87 16.28 -4.13
N LYS A 373 42.97 15.55 -4.05
CA LYS A 373 44.31 16.12 -3.90
C LYS A 373 44.99 16.19 -5.25
N GLU A 374 45.21 17.39 -5.75
CA GLU A 374 45.78 17.61 -7.10
C GLU A 374 44.99 16.90 -8.21
N GLY A 375 43.66 16.82 -8.07
CA GLY A 375 42.78 16.14 -9.00
C GLY A 375 42.75 14.61 -8.84
N VAL A 376 43.39 14.04 -7.80
CA VAL A 376 43.43 12.59 -7.57
C VAL A 376 42.74 12.23 -6.26
N ALA A 377 41.96 11.15 -6.29
CA ALA A 377 41.41 10.53 -5.09
C ALA A 377 41.42 8.99 -5.22
N TYR A 378 41.59 8.31 -4.07
CA TYR A 378 41.45 6.87 -3.96
C TYR A 378 40.15 6.58 -3.23
N ILE A 379 39.21 5.91 -3.92
CA ILE A 379 37.84 5.77 -3.45
C ILE A 379 37.47 4.29 -3.39
N PRO A 380 37.06 3.79 -2.20
CA PRO A 380 36.57 2.44 -2.05
C PRO A 380 35.16 2.31 -2.65
N MET A 381 35.01 1.46 -3.63
CA MET A 381 33.74 1.14 -4.29
C MET A 381 33.50 -0.37 -4.30
N PRO A 382 33.25 -0.98 -3.12
CA PRO A 382 33.16 -2.43 -3.00
C PRO A 382 31.88 -3.00 -3.60
N TYR A 383 30.82 -2.18 -3.79
CA TYR A 383 29.53 -2.61 -4.32
C TYR A 383 29.35 -2.19 -5.77
N LYS A 384 28.52 -2.95 -6.53
CA LYS A 384 28.27 -2.67 -7.95
C LYS A 384 27.41 -1.43 -8.18
N ASP A 385 26.44 -1.19 -7.30
CA ASP A 385 25.41 -0.15 -7.48
C ASP A 385 25.73 1.15 -6.70
N MET A 386 27.03 1.43 -6.52
CA MET A 386 27.45 2.69 -5.89
C MET A 386 27.07 3.90 -6.76
N ILE A 387 26.55 4.92 -6.10
CA ILE A 387 26.23 6.22 -6.69
C ILE A 387 27.46 7.12 -6.54
N LEU A 388 27.95 7.61 -7.66
CA LEU A 388 29.11 8.49 -7.71
C LEU A 388 28.67 9.85 -8.27
N LEU A 389 28.92 10.92 -7.54
CA LEU A 389 28.70 12.29 -7.98
C LEU A 389 29.97 13.11 -7.74
N PHE A 390 30.08 14.21 -8.47
CA PHE A 390 31.21 15.14 -8.36
C PHE A 390 30.72 16.46 -7.79
N GLN A 391 31.47 17.06 -6.85
CA GLN A 391 31.06 18.27 -6.16
C GLN A 391 32.10 19.36 -6.32
N ASP A 392 31.65 20.57 -6.65
CA ASP A 392 32.48 21.78 -6.69
C ASP A 392 32.66 22.43 -5.32
N GLY A 393 33.46 23.50 -5.25
CA GLY A 393 33.69 24.26 -4.01
C GLY A 393 32.47 25.01 -3.50
N LEU A 394 31.42 25.20 -4.33
CA LEU A 394 30.15 25.84 -3.94
C LEU A 394 29.11 24.82 -3.45
N GLY A 395 29.43 23.53 -3.48
CA GLY A 395 28.52 22.48 -3.08
C GLY A 395 27.54 22.01 -4.16
N ASN A 396 27.67 22.49 -5.40
CA ASN A 396 26.88 21.97 -6.51
C ASN A 396 27.38 20.57 -6.87
N ARG A 397 26.45 19.70 -7.25
CA ARG A 397 26.74 18.31 -7.59
C ARG A 397 26.47 18.02 -9.06
N TYR A 398 27.31 17.19 -9.63
CA TYR A 398 27.30 16.84 -11.05
C TYR A 398 27.23 15.32 -11.20
N ALA A 399 26.34 14.84 -12.06
CA ALA A 399 26.17 13.42 -12.33
C ALA A 399 27.38 12.83 -13.08
N GLU A 400 27.99 13.62 -13.95
CA GLU A 400 29.10 13.18 -14.78
C GLU A 400 30.11 14.31 -15.00
N VAL A 401 31.40 14.00 -14.84
CA VAL A 401 32.52 14.86 -15.07
C VAL A 401 33.58 14.06 -15.80
N SER A 402 34.40 14.72 -16.65
CA SER A 402 35.53 14.04 -17.31
C SER A 402 36.52 13.53 -16.26
N HIS A 403 36.71 12.23 -16.19
CA HIS A 403 37.59 11.57 -15.26
C HIS A 403 38.13 10.25 -15.80
N ARG A 404 39.26 9.80 -15.26
CA ARG A 404 39.79 8.45 -15.44
C ARG A 404 39.62 7.66 -14.15
N LYS A 405 39.16 6.43 -14.29
CA LYS A 405 38.94 5.50 -13.17
C LYS A 405 39.79 4.25 -13.40
N THR A 406 40.68 3.93 -12.47
CA THR A 406 41.54 2.76 -12.53
C THR A 406 41.43 1.95 -11.23
N LYS A 407 41.27 0.64 -11.32
CA LYS A 407 41.27 -0.24 -10.15
C LYS A 407 42.70 -0.28 -9.56
N VAL A 408 42.80 -0.14 -8.24
CA VAL A 408 44.11 -0.10 -7.53
C VAL A 408 44.69 -1.50 -7.35
N PHE A 409 43.81 -2.46 -7.06
CA PHE A 409 44.22 -3.85 -6.91
C PHE A 409 43.75 -4.69 -8.09
N ASP A 410 44.70 -5.24 -8.84
CA ASP A 410 44.45 -6.16 -9.91
C ASP A 410 44.77 -7.62 -9.48
N GLY A 411 43.85 -8.54 -9.85
CA GLY A 411 44.08 -9.98 -9.76
C GLY A 411 43.12 -10.74 -8.85
N GLY A 412 42.76 -11.95 -9.30
CA GLY A 412 41.81 -12.84 -8.62
C GLY A 412 42.33 -13.40 -7.29
N GLU A 413 43.65 -13.48 -7.08
CA GLU A 413 44.22 -13.99 -5.83
C GLU A 413 43.78 -13.26 -4.59
N LEU A 414 43.62 -11.93 -4.67
CA LEU A 414 43.12 -11.09 -3.55
C LEU A 414 41.63 -11.25 -3.34
N GLU A 415 40.87 -11.49 -4.40
CA GLU A 415 39.44 -11.74 -4.33
C GLU A 415 39.12 -13.11 -3.70
N GLU A 416 39.94 -14.12 -3.95
CA GLU A 416 39.84 -15.43 -3.29
C GLU A 416 40.05 -15.31 -1.77
N LYS A 417 41.03 -14.50 -1.33
CA LYS A 417 41.23 -14.22 0.10
C LYS A 417 40.02 -13.57 0.75
N LEU A 418 39.26 -12.72 0.04
CA LEU A 418 38.04 -12.11 0.54
C LEU A 418 36.99 -13.16 0.90
N GLN A 419 36.91 -14.28 0.17
CA GLN A 419 35.90 -15.30 0.40
C GLN A 419 36.11 -16.05 1.72
N HIS A 420 37.33 -16.08 2.28
CA HIS A 420 37.61 -16.72 3.56
C HIS A 420 37.06 -15.96 4.77
N PHE A 421 36.75 -14.65 4.64
CA PHE A 421 36.26 -13.80 5.72
C PHE A 421 34.74 -13.63 5.67
N GLN A 422 33.99 -14.72 5.52
CA GLN A 422 32.54 -14.69 5.46
C GLN A 422 31.89 -14.48 6.84
N GLY A 423 30.90 -13.63 6.95
CA GLY A 423 29.84 -13.70 7.94
C GLY A 423 29.72 -12.59 8.98
N SER A 424 30.77 -11.84 9.37
CA SER A 424 30.64 -10.81 10.41
C SER A 424 30.72 -9.35 9.92
N SER A 425 31.26 -9.15 8.73
CA SER A 425 31.43 -7.80 8.16
C SER A 425 30.10 -7.23 7.61
N PRO A 426 29.79 -5.93 7.84
CA PRO A 426 28.67 -5.24 7.21
C PRO A 426 28.65 -5.36 5.68
N PHE A 427 29.81 -5.53 5.06
CA PHE A 427 29.92 -5.76 3.63
C PHE A 427 29.23 -7.06 3.18
N PHE A 428 29.52 -8.17 3.87
CA PHE A 428 28.92 -9.45 3.53
C PHE A 428 27.45 -9.47 3.84
N LEU A 429 27.03 -8.82 4.93
CA LEU A 429 25.63 -8.68 5.27
C LEU A 429 24.84 -7.95 4.17
N LEU A 430 25.37 -6.83 3.66
CA LEU A 430 24.72 -6.10 2.55
C LEU A 430 24.75 -6.90 1.25
N ARG A 431 25.88 -7.53 0.92
CA ARG A 431 26.00 -8.36 -0.30
C ARG A 431 24.98 -9.48 -0.31
N GLU A 432 24.85 -10.18 0.82
CA GLU A 432 23.91 -11.27 0.98
C GLU A 432 22.46 -10.77 0.95
N ALA A 433 22.17 -9.68 1.63
CA ALA A 433 20.84 -9.05 1.59
C ALA A 433 20.43 -8.64 0.18
N LEU A 434 21.32 -8.02 -0.60
CA LEU A 434 21.07 -7.66 -2.00
C LEU A 434 20.80 -8.89 -2.89
N ARG A 435 21.47 -10.03 -2.61
CA ARG A 435 21.19 -11.30 -3.27
C ARG A 435 19.79 -11.79 -2.92
N ILE A 436 19.48 -11.88 -1.63
CA ILE A 436 18.21 -12.41 -1.13
C ILE A 436 17.04 -11.55 -1.59
N VAL A 437 17.16 -10.22 -1.55
CA VAL A 437 16.13 -9.31 -2.04
C VAL A 437 15.80 -9.54 -3.52
N ARG A 438 16.82 -9.89 -4.34
CA ARG A 438 16.63 -10.20 -5.76
C ARG A 438 16.03 -11.59 -6.00
N GLU A 439 16.52 -12.60 -5.30
CA GLU A 439 16.20 -14.02 -5.53
C GLU A 439 15.02 -14.51 -4.67
N GLY A 440 14.69 -13.78 -3.61
CA GLY A 440 13.71 -14.16 -2.60
C GLY A 440 14.31 -15.09 -1.53
N ILE A 441 13.65 -15.12 -0.36
CA ILE A 441 14.06 -15.93 0.79
C ILE A 441 13.75 -17.39 0.52
N GLN A 442 14.73 -18.28 0.69
CA GLN A 442 14.61 -19.73 0.52
C GLN A 442 14.83 -20.50 1.83
N THR A 443 15.60 -19.93 2.77
CA THR A 443 15.97 -20.58 4.04
C THR A 443 15.71 -19.68 5.25
N GLU A 444 15.63 -20.28 6.44
CA GLU A 444 15.51 -19.53 7.70
C GLU A 444 16.72 -18.63 7.99
N GLU A 445 17.93 -19.07 7.57
CA GLU A 445 19.15 -18.27 7.74
C GLU A 445 19.11 -17.01 6.88
N GLU A 446 18.56 -17.10 5.67
CA GLU A 446 18.32 -15.95 4.81
C GLU A 446 17.27 -14.99 5.39
N LEU A 447 16.21 -15.53 6.02
CA LEU A 447 15.23 -14.71 6.75
C LEU A 447 15.92 -13.96 7.90
N ALA A 448 16.68 -14.67 8.76
CA ALA A 448 17.40 -14.05 9.87
C ALA A 448 18.42 -13.00 9.39
N CYS A 449 19.04 -13.19 8.22
CA CYS A 449 19.90 -12.19 7.59
C CYS A 449 19.12 -10.90 7.26
N LEU A 450 17.95 -11.01 6.63
CA LEU A 450 17.13 -9.83 6.30
C LEU A 450 16.55 -9.14 7.54
N GLU A 451 16.13 -9.88 8.56
CA GLU A 451 15.67 -9.32 9.83
C GLU A 451 16.77 -8.49 10.53
N LYS A 452 18.01 -9.00 10.51
CA LYS A 452 19.20 -8.29 11.00
C LYS A 452 19.44 -7.01 10.20
N VAL A 453 19.32 -7.05 8.87
CA VAL A 453 19.45 -5.87 8.01
C VAL A 453 18.37 -4.84 8.33
N PHE A 454 17.11 -5.26 8.48
CA PHE A 454 16.00 -4.36 8.83
C PHE A 454 16.23 -3.66 10.16
N SER A 455 16.74 -4.36 11.17
CA SER A 455 17.02 -3.84 12.50
C SER A 455 18.28 -2.95 12.56
N THR A 456 19.17 -3.05 11.58
CA THR A 456 20.45 -2.33 11.59
C THR A 456 20.29 -0.90 11.10
N ALA A 457 20.65 0.06 11.95
CA ALA A 457 20.46 1.50 11.70
C ALA A 457 21.30 2.08 10.54
N SER A 458 22.36 1.40 10.09
CA SER A 458 23.22 1.86 8.99
C SER A 458 22.58 1.73 7.61
N PHE A 459 21.51 0.94 7.46
CA PHE A 459 20.79 0.82 6.20
C PHE A 459 19.79 1.95 5.99
N SER A 460 19.58 2.33 4.73
CA SER A 460 18.62 3.37 4.35
C SER A 460 17.19 2.92 4.64
N THR A 461 16.30 3.88 4.94
CA THR A 461 14.89 3.57 5.20
C THR A 461 14.25 2.88 3.99
N SER A 462 14.52 3.38 2.78
CA SER A 462 14.00 2.81 1.53
C SER A 462 14.41 1.35 1.34
N PHE A 463 15.67 1.02 1.57
CA PHE A 463 16.15 -0.36 1.46
C PHE A 463 15.56 -1.26 2.56
N ARG A 464 15.45 -0.74 3.78
CA ARG A 464 14.80 -1.48 4.88
C ARG A 464 13.33 -1.80 4.55
N MET A 465 12.60 -0.90 3.90
CA MET A 465 11.24 -1.19 3.46
C MET A 465 11.20 -2.23 2.32
N GLU A 466 12.15 -2.19 1.39
CA GLU A 466 12.29 -3.23 0.37
C GLU A 466 12.61 -4.62 0.97
N VAL A 467 13.46 -4.64 1.98
CA VAL A 467 13.75 -5.84 2.79
C VAL A 467 12.50 -6.33 3.52
N LEU A 468 11.74 -5.41 4.13
CA LEU A 468 10.49 -5.73 4.80
C LEU A 468 9.47 -6.37 3.85
N ASP A 469 9.30 -5.84 2.65
CA ASP A 469 8.42 -6.43 1.65
C ASP A 469 8.79 -7.89 1.36
N ARG A 470 10.10 -8.21 1.28
CA ARG A 470 10.57 -9.60 1.08
C ARG A 470 10.30 -10.49 2.28
N ILE A 471 10.49 -9.99 3.49
CA ILE A 471 10.15 -10.70 4.72
C ILE A 471 8.65 -11.00 4.78
N LEU A 472 7.81 -10.01 4.49
CA LEU A 472 6.36 -10.17 4.47
C LEU A 472 5.91 -11.15 3.38
N ASP A 473 6.49 -11.08 2.18
CA ASP A 473 6.23 -12.04 1.09
C ASP A 473 6.60 -13.48 1.49
N TYR A 474 7.67 -13.67 2.25
CA TYR A 474 8.03 -14.97 2.77
C TYR A 474 6.98 -15.50 3.77
N HIS A 475 6.50 -14.66 4.68
CA HIS A 475 5.49 -15.04 5.64
C HIS A 475 4.11 -15.30 5.01
N LYS A 476 3.83 -14.79 3.83
CA LYS A 476 2.61 -15.09 3.05
C LYS A 476 2.64 -16.46 2.36
N ARG A 477 3.79 -17.07 2.19
CA ARG A 477 3.88 -18.41 1.59
C ARG A 477 3.27 -19.41 2.56
N GLY A 478 2.05 -19.87 2.24
CA GLY A 478 1.24 -20.74 3.09
C GLY A 478 1.70 -22.19 3.23
N ASP A 479 2.95 -22.49 2.94
CA ASP A 479 3.49 -23.84 3.09
C ASP A 479 3.88 -24.10 4.54
N SER A 480 2.90 -24.58 5.32
CA SER A 480 3.07 -24.95 6.71
C SER A 480 4.12 -26.07 6.93
N SER A 481 4.56 -26.74 5.86
CA SER A 481 5.60 -27.78 5.93
C SER A 481 6.99 -27.21 6.16
N VAL A 482 7.21 -25.92 5.85
CA VAL A 482 8.51 -25.24 6.01
C VAL A 482 8.66 -24.60 7.40
N PHE A 483 7.58 -24.46 8.15
CA PHE A 483 7.59 -23.84 9.47
C PHE A 483 7.17 -24.85 10.55
N PRO A 484 8.13 -25.46 11.25
CA PRO A 484 7.82 -26.18 12.47
C PRO A 484 7.25 -25.21 13.52
N ASP A 485 6.22 -25.68 14.22
CA ASP A 485 5.48 -24.97 15.24
C ASP A 485 6.32 -24.04 16.13
N GLY A 486 5.91 -22.79 16.22
CA GLY A 486 6.27 -21.89 17.33
C GLY A 486 7.57 -21.10 17.18
N LYS A 487 8.17 -20.95 16.00
CA LYS A 487 9.33 -20.07 15.83
C LYS A 487 8.92 -18.61 15.64
N ASP A 488 9.50 -17.90 16.49
CA ASP A 488 9.78 -16.48 16.68
C ASP A 488 9.18 -15.50 15.64
N LEU A 489 7.91 -15.17 15.83
CA LEU A 489 7.24 -14.08 15.11
C LEU A 489 7.46 -12.72 15.79
N HIS A 490 8.34 -12.65 16.80
CA HIS A 490 8.61 -11.39 17.52
C HIS A 490 9.00 -10.26 16.58
N PHE A 491 9.73 -10.58 15.51
CA PHE A 491 10.07 -9.57 14.50
C PHE A 491 8.82 -8.88 13.91
N LEU A 492 7.75 -9.62 13.62
CA LEU A 492 6.52 -9.05 13.06
C LEU A 492 5.81 -8.13 14.05
N TYR A 493 5.89 -8.40 15.36
CA TYR A 493 5.22 -7.61 16.38
C TYR A 493 5.91 -6.27 16.64
N ASP A 494 7.22 -6.20 16.44
CA ASP A 494 8.04 -5.00 16.66
C ASP A 494 8.06 -4.04 15.44
N LEU A 495 7.29 -4.33 14.39
CA LEU A 495 7.28 -3.51 13.19
C LEU A 495 6.66 -2.13 13.42
N PRO A 496 7.25 -1.05 12.85
CA PRO A 496 6.75 0.32 13.00
C PRO A 496 5.54 0.58 12.10
N ILE A 497 4.37 0.08 12.45
CA ILE A 497 3.11 0.16 11.67
C ILE A 497 2.79 1.60 11.24
N VAL A 498 3.09 2.59 12.10
CA VAL A 498 2.83 4.01 11.82
C VAL A 498 3.62 4.51 10.61
N ALA A 499 4.81 3.94 10.37
CA ALA A 499 5.67 4.33 9.26
C ALA A 499 5.34 3.60 7.95
N MET A 500 4.48 2.58 7.99
CA MET A 500 4.08 1.80 6.83
C MET A 500 3.05 2.54 5.98
N ASN A 501 3.22 2.48 4.66
CA ASN A 501 2.19 2.88 3.71
C ASN A 501 1.05 1.84 3.66
N ARG A 502 -0.01 2.13 2.89
CA ARG A 502 -1.18 1.25 2.79
C ARG A 502 -0.81 -0.16 2.29
N LYS A 503 -0.05 -0.25 1.21
CA LYS A 503 0.34 -1.54 0.61
C LYS A 503 1.17 -2.39 1.57
N GLU A 504 2.09 -1.76 2.29
CA GLU A 504 2.90 -2.44 3.32
C GLU A 504 2.02 -2.95 4.48
N LYS A 505 1.03 -2.17 4.92
CA LYS A 505 0.04 -2.60 5.93
C LYS A 505 -0.82 -3.76 5.43
N GLU A 506 -1.26 -3.74 4.17
CA GLU A 506 -2.00 -4.83 3.55
C GLU A 506 -1.14 -6.10 3.46
N ASN A 507 0.12 -5.99 3.07
CA ASN A 507 1.07 -7.08 3.07
C ASN A 507 1.31 -7.63 4.49
N TYR A 508 1.44 -6.74 5.46
CA TYR A 508 1.61 -7.12 6.86
C TYR A 508 0.37 -7.84 7.41
N LEU A 509 -0.83 -7.32 7.14
CA LEU A 509 -2.08 -7.98 7.51
C LEU A 509 -2.18 -9.38 6.90
N SER A 510 -1.88 -9.52 5.61
CA SER A 510 -1.87 -10.82 4.94
C SER A 510 -0.86 -11.78 5.58
N ALA A 511 0.35 -11.31 5.91
CA ALA A 511 1.36 -12.12 6.59
C ALA A 511 0.87 -12.63 7.95
N LEU A 512 0.26 -11.76 8.78
CA LEU A 512 -0.34 -12.14 10.06
C LEU A 512 -1.44 -13.20 9.87
N LEU A 513 -2.32 -13.00 8.89
CA LEU A 513 -3.43 -13.91 8.63
C LEU A 513 -2.94 -15.29 8.14
N TYR A 514 -1.94 -15.33 7.25
CA TYR A 514 -1.33 -16.59 6.81
C TYR A 514 -0.60 -17.34 7.92
N ARG A 515 -0.11 -16.62 8.93
CA ARG A 515 0.54 -17.23 10.11
C ARG A 515 -0.44 -17.59 11.23
N GLY A 516 -1.72 -17.23 11.10
CA GLY A 516 -2.70 -17.48 12.14
C GLY A 516 -2.61 -16.53 13.34
N GLU A 517 -1.91 -15.40 13.20
CA GLU A 517 -1.73 -14.37 14.23
C GLU A 517 -2.98 -13.46 14.32
N TRP A 518 -4.09 -14.10 14.66
CA TRP A 518 -5.42 -13.48 14.63
C TRP A 518 -5.57 -12.27 15.53
N GLU A 519 -4.94 -12.26 16.71
CA GLU A 519 -5.06 -11.15 17.66
C GLU A 519 -4.44 -9.87 17.08
N HIS A 520 -3.22 -9.98 16.56
CA HIS A 520 -2.52 -8.87 15.95
C HIS A 520 -3.21 -8.42 14.67
N ALA A 521 -3.72 -9.36 13.87
CA ALA A 521 -4.48 -9.06 12.66
C ALA A 521 -5.77 -8.30 12.96
N VAL A 522 -6.53 -8.72 13.99
CA VAL A 522 -7.75 -8.03 14.44
C VAL A 522 -7.43 -6.63 14.95
N GLN A 523 -6.39 -6.47 15.77
CA GLN A 523 -5.99 -5.16 16.27
C GLN A 523 -5.56 -4.22 15.15
N LEU A 524 -4.79 -4.73 14.18
CA LEU A 524 -4.38 -3.97 13.00
C LEU A 524 -5.59 -3.54 12.17
N TYR A 525 -6.48 -4.47 11.85
CA TYR A 525 -7.67 -4.22 11.03
C TYR A 525 -8.68 -3.30 11.71
N ARG A 526 -8.87 -3.41 13.03
CA ARG A 526 -9.71 -2.48 13.81
C ARG A 526 -9.25 -1.02 13.68
N ASN A 527 -7.92 -0.81 13.68
CA ASN A 527 -7.34 0.52 13.53
C ASN A 527 -7.33 1.00 12.06
N HIS A 528 -7.37 0.07 11.11
CA HIS A 528 -7.24 0.32 9.68
C HIS A 528 -8.26 -0.52 8.87
N PRO A 529 -9.58 -0.31 9.04
CA PRO A 529 -10.63 -1.15 8.43
C PRO A 529 -10.71 -1.00 6.89
N TYR A 530 -9.94 -0.09 6.32
CA TYR A 530 -9.85 0.16 4.89
C TYR A 530 -8.86 -0.74 4.16
N LEU A 531 -8.10 -1.58 4.86
CA LEU A 531 -7.12 -2.46 4.23
C LEU A 531 -7.81 -3.53 3.40
N THR A 532 -7.29 -3.74 2.19
CA THR A 532 -7.78 -4.80 1.30
C THR A 532 -7.27 -6.16 1.77
N ILE A 533 -8.16 -7.16 1.77
CA ILE A 533 -7.84 -8.51 2.20
C ILE A 533 -7.92 -9.43 0.98
N GLU A 534 -6.97 -10.33 0.86
CA GLU A 534 -6.96 -11.35 -0.19
C GLU A 534 -8.20 -12.25 -0.09
N LYS A 535 -8.75 -12.64 -1.24
CA LYS A 535 -10.02 -13.37 -1.31
C LYS A 535 -10.04 -14.62 -0.42
N GLU A 536 -8.95 -15.36 -0.41
CA GLU A 536 -8.78 -16.60 0.34
C GLU A 536 -8.78 -16.42 1.85
N LEU A 537 -8.37 -15.24 2.30
CA LEU A 537 -8.25 -14.89 3.72
C LEU A 537 -9.52 -14.27 4.31
N LEU A 538 -10.48 -13.84 3.46
CA LEU A 538 -11.70 -13.17 3.93
C LEU A 538 -12.52 -14.03 4.87
N SER A 539 -12.78 -15.29 4.52
CA SER A 539 -13.61 -16.16 5.34
C SER A 539 -12.92 -16.58 6.65
N PRO A 540 -11.66 -17.07 6.64
CA PRO A 540 -10.95 -17.35 7.89
C PRO A 540 -10.86 -16.15 8.82
N PHE A 541 -10.64 -14.94 8.26
CA PHE A 541 -10.57 -13.75 9.08
C PHE A 541 -11.93 -13.32 9.64
N ALA A 542 -13.01 -13.43 8.86
CA ALA A 542 -14.36 -13.20 9.36
C ALA A 542 -14.68 -14.13 10.55
N GLU A 543 -14.30 -15.40 10.44
CA GLU A 543 -14.49 -16.37 11.53
C GLU A 543 -13.68 -16.01 12.79
N ALA A 544 -12.45 -15.56 12.62
CA ALA A 544 -11.62 -15.10 13.74
C ALA A 544 -12.18 -13.85 14.42
N LEU A 545 -12.84 -12.96 13.68
CA LEU A 545 -13.56 -11.80 14.23
C LEU A 545 -14.84 -12.21 14.98
N MET A 546 -15.58 -13.21 14.48
CA MET A 546 -16.75 -13.76 15.17
C MET A 546 -16.38 -14.31 16.55
N GLU A 547 -15.28 -15.04 16.65
CA GLU A 547 -14.78 -15.60 17.91
C GLU A 547 -14.39 -14.53 18.94
N ARG A 548 -14.05 -13.34 18.46
CA ARG A 548 -13.62 -12.20 19.28
C ARG A 548 -14.73 -11.16 19.51
N GLU A 549 -15.97 -11.51 19.16
CA GLU A 549 -17.15 -10.66 19.32
C GLU A 549 -17.09 -9.32 18.57
N GLU A 550 -16.27 -9.22 17.53
CA GLU A 550 -16.16 -8.05 16.64
C GLU A 550 -17.26 -8.07 15.57
N LYS A 551 -18.52 -7.98 16.01
CA LYS A 551 -19.72 -8.26 15.21
C LYS A 551 -19.78 -7.46 13.90
N ASP A 552 -19.57 -6.15 13.95
CA ASP A 552 -19.72 -5.27 12.77
C ASP A 552 -18.68 -5.61 11.69
N LEU A 553 -17.41 -5.78 12.08
CA LEU A 553 -16.33 -6.14 11.16
C LEU A 553 -16.49 -7.57 10.64
N ALA A 554 -16.89 -8.51 11.51
CA ALA A 554 -17.15 -9.89 11.12
C ALA A 554 -18.27 -9.96 10.07
N LEU A 555 -19.36 -9.23 10.30
CA LEU A 555 -20.50 -9.18 9.40
C LEU A 555 -20.12 -8.58 8.04
N TYR A 556 -19.38 -7.48 8.04
CA TYR A 556 -18.86 -6.86 6.83
C TYR A 556 -17.97 -7.82 6.02
N LEU A 557 -16.99 -8.46 6.68
CA LEU A 557 -16.07 -9.37 5.98
C LEU A 557 -16.76 -10.66 5.51
N ALA A 558 -17.69 -11.19 6.28
CA ALA A 558 -18.49 -12.36 5.87
C ALA A 558 -19.33 -12.02 4.62
N HIS A 559 -19.96 -10.85 4.59
CA HIS A 559 -20.72 -10.41 3.42
C HIS A 559 -19.80 -10.14 2.21
N LEU A 560 -18.63 -9.55 2.43
CA LEU A 560 -17.64 -9.36 1.37
C LEU A 560 -17.16 -10.70 0.81
N ALA A 561 -16.91 -11.69 1.68
CA ALA A 561 -16.55 -13.05 1.29
C ALA A 561 -17.70 -13.74 0.51
N PHE A 562 -18.94 -13.51 0.92
CA PHE A 562 -20.14 -14.00 0.21
C PHE A 562 -20.19 -13.44 -1.23
N ARG A 563 -20.04 -12.13 -1.38
CA ARG A 563 -20.02 -11.47 -2.71
C ARG A 563 -18.87 -11.94 -3.61
N LYS A 564 -17.71 -12.25 -3.02
CA LYS A 564 -16.55 -12.78 -3.75
C LYS A 564 -16.56 -14.31 -3.92
N ALA A 565 -17.63 -14.97 -3.50
CA ALA A 565 -17.78 -16.43 -3.57
C ALA A 565 -16.63 -17.19 -2.89
N SER A 566 -16.18 -16.70 -1.73
CA SER A 566 -15.14 -17.32 -0.88
C SER A 566 -15.63 -17.66 0.53
N LEU A 567 -16.92 -17.49 0.81
CA LEU A 567 -17.49 -17.69 2.13
C LEU A 567 -17.53 -19.16 2.53
N SER A 568 -17.11 -19.48 3.74
CA SER A 568 -17.23 -20.79 4.37
C SER A 568 -18.66 -21.10 4.79
N ASP A 569 -18.91 -22.37 5.14
CA ASP A 569 -20.21 -22.80 5.65
C ASP A 569 -20.53 -22.13 6.99
N ARG A 570 -19.52 -21.92 7.87
CA ARG A 570 -19.66 -21.21 9.15
C ARG A 570 -19.98 -19.71 8.95
N GLY A 571 -19.29 -19.07 8.04
CA GLY A 571 -19.58 -17.68 7.67
C GLY A 571 -20.98 -17.50 7.09
N LEU A 572 -21.45 -18.47 6.29
CA LEU A 572 -22.81 -18.48 5.77
C LEU A 572 -23.85 -18.62 6.87
N SER A 573 -23.63 -19.53 7.82
CA SER A 573 -24.50 -19.67 9.01
C SER A 573 -24.57 -18.36 9.79
N TYR A 574 -23.44 -17.69 9.97
CA TYR A 574 -23.40 -16.39 10.65
C TYR A 574 -24.21 -15.31 9.90
N LEU A 575 -24.09 -15.23 8.56
CA LEU A 575 -24.91 -14.30 7.77
C LEU A 575 -26.40 -14.64 7.86
N LEU A 576 -26.77 -15.91 7.88
CA LEU A 576 -28.15 -16.34 8.05
C LEU A 576 -28.75 -15.91 9.39
N GLU A 577 -27.94 -15.81 10.43
CA GLU A 577 -28.37 -15.39 11.76
C GLU A 577 -28.37 -13.86 11.94
N GLU A 578 -27.34 -13.17 11.49
CA GLU A 578 -27.08 -11.77 11.89
C GLU A 578 -27.31 -10.75 10.77
N TRP A 579 -27.36 -11.18 9.47
CA TRP A 579 -27.47 -10.24 8.38
C TRP A 579 -28.85 -9.57 8.31
N ASP A 580 -28.83 -8.24 8.28
CA ASP A 580 -30.01 -7.36 8.40
C ASP A 580 -30.12 -6.36 7.21
N GLY A 581 -29.41 -6.63 6.11
CA GLY A 581 -29.36 -5.77 4.94
C GLY A 581 -30.65 -5.72 4.12
N GLY A 582 -30.56 -5.32 2.84
CA GLY A 582 -31.69 -5.22 1.96
C GLY A 582 -32.30 -6.59 1.60
N SER A 583 -33.58 -6.58 1.20
CA SER A 583 -34.32 -7.83 0.88
C SER A 583 -33.68 -8.66 -0.21
N LYS A 584 -33.01 -8.03 -1.17
CA LYS A 584 -32.30 -8.73 -2.27
C LYS A 584 -31.11 -9.52 -1.75
N GLU A 585 -30.30 -8.92 -0.89
CA GLU A 585 -29.16 -9.57 -0.26
C GLU A 585 -29.60 -10.69 0.67
N MET A 586 -30.60 -10.46 1.49
CA MET A 586 -31.19 -11.49 2.37
C MET A 586 -31.68 -12.70 1.56
N TYR A 587 -32.37 -12.45 0.44
CA TYR A 587 -32.84 -13.50 -0.46
C TYR A 587 -31.68 -14.29 -1.07
N ALA A 588 -30.63 -13.60 -1.51
CA ALA A 588 -29.44 -14.27 -2.08
C ALA A 588 -28.72 -15.14 -1.05
N ILE A 589 -28.56 -14.65 0.18
CA ILE A 589 -27.96 -15.41 1.29
C ILE A 589 -28.81 -16.62 1.62
N LEU A 590 -30.15 -16.45 1.73
CA LEU A 590 -31.08 -17.54 2.01
C LEU A 590 -31.03 -18.62 0.94
N LYS A 591 -31.03 -18.26 -0.32
CA LYS A 591 -30.91 -19.20 -1.45
C LYS A 591 -29.60 -19.96 -1.41
N LYS A 592 -28.50 -19.29 -1.08
CA LYS A 592 -27.21 -19.98 -0.94
C LYS A 592 -27.19 -20.93 0.24
N GLY A 593 -27.84 -20.57 1.33
CA GLY A 593 -28.03 -21.45 2.49
C GLY A 593 -28.84 -22.71 2.14
N GLU A 594 -29.93 -22.55 1.36
CA GLU A 594 -30.74 -23.65 0.85
C GLU A 594 -29.91 -24.63 0.00
N GLU A 595 -29.13 -24.12 -0.97
CA GLU A 595 -28.23 -24.92 -1.82
C GLU A 595 -27.22 -25.71 -0.96
N ARG A 596 -26.61 -25.07 0.02
CA ARG A 596 -25.63 -25.71 0.92
C ARG A 596 -26.24 -26.75 1.83
N ARG A 597 -27.47 -26.55 2.27
CA ARG A 597 -28.21 -27.56 3.02
C ARG A 597 -28.46 -28.81 2.18
N GLU A 598 -28.92 -28.65 0.92
CA GLU A 598 -29.19 -29.75 0.01
C GLU A 598 -27.93 -30.54 -0.37
N GLU A 599 -26.79 -29.81 -0.61
CA GLU A 599 -25.55 -30.45 -1.03
C GLU A 599 -24.82 -31.16 0.15
N LYS A 600 -24.80 -30.61 1.34
CA LYS A 600 -23.87 -31.01 2.43
C LYS A 600 -24.52 -31.22 3.79
N GLY A 601 -25.78 -30.84 3.99
CA GLY A 601 -26.45 -30.91 5.29
C GLY A 601 -25.82 -30.07 6.41
N LYS A 602 -25.01 -29.05 6.04
CA LYS A 602 -24.21 -28.27 6.98
C LYS A 602 -24.89 -27.01 7.51
N VAL A 603 -26.00 -26.60 6.93
CA VAL A 603 -26.78 -25.44 7.37
C VAL A 603 -28.03 -25.93 8.08
N ASP A 604 -28.29 -25.37 9.27
CA ASP A 604 -29.46 -25.76 10.09
C ASP A 604 -30.73 -25.17 9.45
N SER A 605 -31.80 -25.98 9.48
CA SER A 605 -33.14 -25.56 9.06
C SER A 605 -33.68 -24.38 9.91
N ALA A 606 -33.29 -24.29 11.17
CA ALA A 606 -33.69 -23.19 12.04
C ALA A 606 -33.07 -21.84 11.60
N GLN A 607 -31.84 -21.84 11.12
CA GLN A 607 -31.16 -20.64 10.59
C GLN A 607 -31.84 -20.15 9.32
N LEU A 608 -32.19 -21.08 8.41
CA LEU A 608 -32.92 -20.75 7.19
C LEU A 608 -34.33 -20.21 7.51
N LEU A 609 -35.01 -20.80 8.49
CA LEU A 609 -36.30 -20.32 8.96
C LEU A 609 -36.19 -18.88 9.49
N ASN A 610 -35.23 -18.61 10.38
CA ASN A 610 -35.02 -17.29 10.98
C ASN A 610 -34.79 -16.23 9.88
N MET A 611 -33.90 -16.52 8.90
CA MET A 611 -33.65 -15.59 7.79
C MET A 611 -34.92 -15.42 6.91
N ALA A 612 -35.67 -16.49 6.65
CA ALA A 612 -36.90 -16.41 5.88
C ALA A 612 -37.98 -15.58 6.60
N GLU A 613 -38.07 -15.66 7.93
CA GLU A 613 -38.96 -14.83 8.76
C GLU A 613 -38.61 -13.36 8.63
N ARG A 614 -37.31 -13.00 8.77
CA ARG A 614 -36.84 -11.62 8.66
C ARG A 614 -37.06 -11.09 7.26
N LEU A 615 -36.74 -11.88 6.22
CA LEU A 615 -36.97 -11.51 4.81
C LEU A 615 -38.45 -11.26 4.55
N LEU A 616 -39.34 -12.16 5.00
CA LEU A 616 -40.78 -11.99 4.83
C LEU A 616 -41.28 -10.75 5.56
N ALA A 617 -40.88 -10.56 6.80
CA ALA A 617 -41.24 -9.38 7.58
C ALA A 617 -40.79 -8.09 6.89
N GLN A 618 -39.57 -8.06 6.36
CA GLN A 618 -39.04 -6.91 5.63
C GLN A 618 -39.82 -6.65 4.32
N CYS A 619 -40.10 -7.70 3.53
CA CYS A 619 -40.87 -7.55 2.31
C CYS A 619 -42.30 -7.02 2.59
N LEU A 620 -42.92 -7.47 3.66
CA LEU A 620 -44.23 -6.97 4.11
C LEU A 620 -44.15 -5.53 4.60
N PHE A 621 -43.11 -5.18 5.35
CA PHE A 621 -42.88 -3.81 5.84
C PHE A 621 -42.64 -2.83 4.69
N THR A 622 -41.94 -3.26 3.64
CA THR A 622 -41.58 -2.43 2.49
C THR A 622 -42.60 -2.49 1.36
N ASP A 623 -43.75 -3.15 1.53
CA ASP A 623 -44.82 -3.32 0.51
C ASP A 623 -44.40 -4.04 -0.78
N LYS A 624 -43.37 -4.82 -0.71
CA LYS A 624 -42.91 -5.62 -1.85
C LYS A 624 -43.70 -6.93 -1.97
N ILE A 625 -44.95 -6.83 -2.36
CA ILE A 625 -45.86 -8.00 -2.36
C ILE A 625 -45.37 -9.18 -3.20
N ARG A 626 -44.70 -8.94 -4.34
CA ARG A 626 -44.17 -10.01 -5.17
C ARG A 626 -43.04 -10.74 -4.47
N GLU A 627 -42.10 -10.02 -3.93
CA GLU A 627 -40.99 -10.54 -3.15
C GLU A 627 -41.49 -11.20 -1.85
N ALA A 628 -42.55 -10.65 -1.24
CA ALA A 628 -43.20 -11.26 -0.07
C ALA A 628 -43.81 -12.62 -0.40
N GLN A 629 -44.38 -12.82 -1.62
CA GLN A 629 -44.90 -14.12 -2.05
C GLN A 629 -43.76 -15.16 -2.16
N GLU A 630 -42.65 -14.79 -2.77
CA GLU A 630 -41.47 -15.65 -2.88
C GLU A 630 -40.87 -15.96 -1.49
N ALA A 631 -40.75 -14.96 -0.65
CA ALA A 631 -40.27 -15.11 0.75
C ALA A 631 -41.22 -16.01 1.58
N PHE A 632 -42.52 -15.87 1.41
CA PHE A 632 -43.51 -16.68 2.10
C PHE A 632 -43.44 -18.16 1.67
N THR A 633 -43.24 -18.43 0.39
CA THR A 633 -43.03 -19.80 -0.13
C THR A 633 -41.81 -20.46 0.52
N LEU A 634 -40.69 -19.72 0.64
CA LEU A 634 -39.50 -20.20 1.35
C LEU A 634 -39.75 -20.39 2.83
N TYR A 635 -40.42 -19.43 3.48
CA TYR A 635 -40.80 -19.52 4.89
C TYR A 635 -41.60 -20.79 5.18
N ARG A 636 -42.60 -21.13 4.34
CA ARG A 636 -43.37 -22.35 4.43
C ARG A 636 -42.53 -23.60 4.19
N LYS A 637 -41.62 -23.57 3.20
CA LYS A 637 -40.67 -24.66 2.90
C LYS A 637 -39.85 -25.04 4.12
N PHE A 638 -39.45 -24.06 4.91
CA PHE A 638 -38.67 -24.25 6.15
C PHE A 638 -39.55 -24.48 7.39
N SER A 639 -40.82 -24.85 7.21
CA SER A 639 -41.78 -25.17 8.29
C SER A 639 -42.18 -23.98 9.15
N GLY A 640 -42.17 -22.76 8.63
CA GLY A 640 -42.69 -21.57 9.32
C GLY A 640 -44.19 -21.69 9.63
N ARG A 641 -44.57 -21.41 10.86
CA ARG A 641 -45.94 -21.57 11.37
C ARG A 641 -46.42 -20.41 12.21
N GLU A 642 -45.66 -19.31 12.28
CA GLU A 642 -46.06 -18.19 13.12
C GLU A 642 -47.35 -17.52 12.61
N THR A 643 -48.36 -17.49 13.47
CA THR A 643 -49.69 -16.97 13.11
C THR A 643 -49.66 -15.50 12.74
N LEU A 644 -48.81 -14.70 13.37
CA LEU A 644 -48.72 -13.28 13.12
C LEU A 644 -48.18 -12.99 11.69
N LEU A 645 -47.15 -13.68 11.29
CA LEU A 645 -46.57 -13.53 9.93
C LEU A 645 -47.53 -14.05 8.87
N LEU A 646 -48.20 -15.18 9.10
CA LEU A 646 -49.24 -15.68 8.20
C LEU A 646 -50.34 -14.64 8.02
N ARG A 647 -50.89 -14.07 9.08
CA ARG A 647 -51.93 -13.05 9.04
C ARG A 647 -51.45 -11.77 8.34
N ALA A 648 -50.23 -11.31 8.66
CA ALA A 648 -49.62 -10.16 7.97
C ALA A 648 -49.51 -10.41 6.47
N PHE A 649 -49.03 -11.58 6.07
CA PHE A 649 -48.92 -11.95 4.66
C PHE A 649 -50.30 -12.02 4.01
N LEU A 650 -51.27 -12.69 4.61
CA LEU A 650 -52.61 -12.77 4.05
C LEU A 650 -53.30 -11.42 3.95
N THR A 651 -53.05 -10.50 4.91
CA THR A 651 -53.55 -9.12 4.81
C THR A 651 -52.95 -8.39 3.62
N ALA A 652 -51.63 -8.47 3.43
CA ALA A 652 -50.97 -7.88 2.27
C ALA A 652 -51.42 -8.51 0.94
N TYR A 653 -51.58 -9.82 0.93
CA TYR A 653 -52.06 -10.56 -0.25
C TYR A 653 -53.52 -10.22 -0.60
N ALA A 654 -54.41 -10.16 0.40
CA ALA A 654 -55.80 -9.74 0.24
C ALA A 654 -55.90 -8.30 -0.29
N ALA A 655 -55.07 -7.37 0.21
CA ALA A 655 -54.97 -6.04 -0.31
C ALA A 655 -54.49 -6.03 -1.79
N ALA A 656 -53.47 -6.81 -2.09
CA ALA A 656 -52.93 -6.92 -3.45
C ALA A 656 -54.01 -7.40 -4.45
N ILE A 657 -54.83 -8.38 -4.10
CA ILE A 657 -55.91 -8.89 -4.96
C ILE A 657 -57.03 -7.88 -5.07
N PHE A 658 -57.54 -7.41 -3.96
CA PHE A 658 -58.78 -6.63 -3.93
C PHE A 658 -58.50 -5.12 -4.24
N LEU A 659 -57.56 -4.50 -3.54
CA LEU A 659 -57.32 -3.06 -3.70
C LEU A 659 -56.47 -2.74 -4.94
N TYR A 660 -55.44 -3.56 -5.22
CA TYR A 660 -54.50 -3.26 -6.31
C TYR A 660 -54.75 -4.17 -7.57
N GLN A 661 -55.76 -5.05 -7.53
CA GLN A 661 -56.14 -5.92 -8.62
C GLN A 661 -54.95 -6.67 -9.25
N LYS A 662 -54.00 -7.08 -8.41
CA LYS A 662 -52.84 -7.87 -8.86
C LYS A 662 -53.27 -9.29 -9.26
N ARG A 663 -52.38 -9.97 -9.99
CA ARG A 663 -52.62 -11.36 -10.41
C ARG A 663 -52.71 -12.30 -9.20
N GLU A 664 -53.75 -13.10 -9.15
CA GLU A 664 -54.00 -14.11 -8.11
C GLU A 664 -53.03 -15.29 -8.25
N SER A 665 -52.55 -15.79 -7.10
CA SER A 665 -51.89 -17.09 -6.99
C SER A 665 -52.90 -18.12 -6.45
N LYS A 666 -52.99 -19.25 -7.11
CA LYS A 666 -53.89 -20.34 -6.70
C LYS A 666 -53.56 -20.79 -5.27
N GLU A 667 -52.28 -20.97 -4.97
CA GLU A 667 -51.77 -21.43 -3.68
C GLU A 667 -52.15 -20.47 -2.54
N PHE A 668 -51.95 -19.17 -2.73
CA PHE A 668 -52.20 -18.20 -1.69
C PHE A 668 -53.67 -17.82 -1.53
N THR A 669 -54.44 -17.95 -2.63
CA THR A 669 -55.91 -17.85 -2.57
C THR A 669 -56.51 -19.03 -1.80
N GLU A 670 -55.94 -20.22 -1.93
CA GLU A 670 -56.35 -21.40 -1.15
C GLU A 670 -56.05 -21.19 0.36
N LEU A 671 -54.87 -20.67 0.68
CA LEU A 671 -54.55 -20.33 2.08
C LEU A 671 -55.51 -19.29 2.66
N LEU A 672 -55.87 -18.27 1.90
CA LEU A 672 -56.86 -17.28 2.29
C LEU A 672 -58.23 -17.91 2.50
N TYR A 673 -58.59 -18.85 1.63
CA TYR A 673 -59.86 -19.60 1.74
C TYR A 673 -59.90 -20.46 2.99
N GLU A 674 -58.84 -21.20 3.27
CA GLU A 674 -58.75 -22.06 4.48
C GLU A 674 -58.83 -21.23 5.78
N GLU A 675 -58.21 -20.05 5.84
CA GLU A 675 -58.28 -19.14 6.98
C GLU A 675 -59.70 -18.61 7.19
N VAL A 676 -60.39 -18.23 6.10
CA VAL A 676 -61.79 -17.79 6.16
C VAL A 676 -62.72 -18.91 6.49
N ARG A 677 -62.52 -20.13 5.93
CA ARG A 677 -63.32 -21.33 6.19
C ARG A 677 -63.22 -21.78 7.64
N GLY A 678 -61.99 -21.75 8.19
CA GLY A 678 -61.74 -22.25 9.56
C GLY A 678 -62.39 -21.42 10.67
N GLU A 679 -62.77 -20.16 10.41
CA GLU A 679 -63.46 -19.30 11.36
C GLU A 679 -64.98 -19.35 11.16
N THR A 680 -65.68 -19.86 12.17
CA THR A 680 -67.16 -19.99 12.13
C THR A 680 -67.85 -18.62 12.20
N HIS A 681 -67.25 -17.67 12.91
CA HIS A 681 -67.79 -16.31 13.06
C HIS A 681 -67.08 -15.35 12.12
N LYS A 682 -67.67 -15.06 10.98
CA LYS A 682 -67.09 -14.20 9.94
C LYS A 682 -66.78 -12.78 10.41
N GLU A 683 -67.44 -12.34 11.49
CA GLU A 683 -67.17 -11.05 12.15
C GLU A 683 -65.75 -10.97 12.75
N ARG A 684 -65.12 -12.11 13.04
CA ARG A 684 -63.74 -12.16 13.59
C ARG A 684 -62.69 -12.21 12.47
N VAL A 685 -63.08 -12.42 11.24
CA VAL A 685 -62.20 -12.43 10.09
C VAL A 685 -61.99 -10.98 9.62
N PRO A 686 -60.77 -10.55 9.28
CA PRO A 686 -60.57 -9.23 8.68
C PRO A 686 -61.44 -9.03 7.46
N VAL A 687 -62.14 -7.90 7.39
CA VAL A 687 -63.07 -7.58 6.29
C VAL A 687 -62.39 -7.68 4.94
N LEU A 688 -61.15 -7.27 4.86
CA LEU A 688 -60.35 -7.33 3.64
C LEU A 688 -60.19 -8.77 3.08
N TYR A 689 -60.10 -9.79 3.96
CA TYR A 689 -60.04 -11.20 3.55
C TYR A 689 -61.36 -11.61 2.89
N LEU A 690 -62.48 -11.22 3.50
CA LEU A 690 -63.82 -11.51 2.97
C LEU A 690 -64.06 -10.83 1.60
N LEU A 691 -63.61 -9.58 1.44
CA LEU A 691 -63.68 -8.84 0.20
C LEU A 691 -62.79 -9.49 -0.91
N ALA A 692 -61.55 -9.79 -0.54
CA ALA A 692 -60.62 -10.39 -1.52
C ALA A 692 -61.08 -11.77 -1.98
N LEU A 693 -61.59 -12.61 -1.05
CA LEU A 693 -62.06 -13.94 -1.39
C LEU A 693 -63.34 -13.88 -2.24
N SER A 694 -64.31 -13.08 -1.84
CA SER A 694 -65.54 -12.88 -2.61
C SER A 694 -65.27 -12.28 -4.00
N PHE A 695 -64.31 -11.37 -4.12
CA PHE A 695 -63.84 -10.81 -5.38
C PHE A 695 -63.19 -11.91 -6.26
N SER A 696 -62.33 -12.79 -5.67
CA SER A 696 -61.77 -13.95 -6.39
C SER A 696 -62.85 -14.89 -6.90
N PHE A 697 -63.81 -15.24 -6.05
CA PHE A 697 -64.93 -16.08 -6.45
C PHE A 697 -65.77 -15.45 -7.58
N SER A 698 -65.93 -14.16 -7.61
CA SER A 698 -66.66 -13.45 -8.66
C SER A 698 -66.07 -13.62 -10.06
N LYS A 699 -64.80 -14.00 -10.16
CA LYS A 699 -64.09 -14.23 -11.42
C LYS A 699 -64.18 -15.67 -11.93
N ARG A 700 -64.61 -16.60 -11.09
CA ARG A 700 -64.66 -18.03 -11.43
C ARG A 700 -65.98 -18.34 -12.20
N GLU A 701 -65.94 -19.34 -13.04
CA GLU A 701 -67.13 -19.83 -13.79
C GLU A 701 -68.06 -20.68 -12.92
N SER A 702 -67.48 -21.46 -12.01
CA SER A 702 -68.22 -22.32 -11.05
C SER A 702 -67.53 -22.36 -9.70
N LEU A 703 -68.28 -22.59 -8.65
CA LEU A 703 -67.78 -22.82 -7.31
C LEU A 703 -68.11 -24.28 -6.86
N THR A 704 -67.29 -24.81 -6.00
CA THR A 704 -67.57 -26.07 -5.31
C THR A 704 -68.66 -25.85 -4.26
N ALA A 705 -69.29 -26.96 -3.76
CA ALA A 705 -70.29 -26.84 -2.71
C ALA A 705 -69.73 -26.14 -1.45
N ASP A 706 -68.50 -26.49 -1.04
CA ASP A 706 -67.83 -25.92 0.12
C ASP A 706 -67.54 -24.43 -0.08
N GLU A 707 -67.08 -24.03 -1.28
CA GLU A 707 -66.84 -22.60 -1.60
C GLU A 707 -68.11 -21.79 -1.62
N THR A 708 -69.25 -22.40 -2.07
CA THR A 708 -70.55 -21.77 -2.02
C THR A 708 -71.04 -21.57 -0.59
N GLU A 709 -70.88 -22.57 0.30
CA GLU A 709 -71.16 -22.47 1.73
C GLU A 709 -70.38 -21.35 2.42
N VAL A 710 -69.04 -21.24 2.13
CA VAL A 710 -68.22 -20.15 2.63
C VAL A 710 -68.72 -18.80 2.11
N LEU A 711 -69.07 -18.71 0.87
CA LEU A 711 -69.59 -17.47 0.26
C LEU A 711 -70.96 -17.09 0.87
N GLU A 712 -71.84 -18.05 1.15
CA GLU A 712 -73.09 -17.85 1.87
C GLU A 712 -72.88 -17.27 3.28
N GLY A 713 -71.79 -17.70 3.94
CA GLY A 713 -71.40 -17.14 5.24
C GLY A 713 -70.82 -15.76 5.17
N ILE A 714 -70.16 -15.38 4.06
CA ILE A 714 -69.50 -14.07 3.88
C ILE A 714 -70.53 -13.02 3.53
N MET A 715 -71.46 -13.31 2.62
CA MET A 715 -72.33 -12.30 2.02
C MET A 715 -73.23 -11.54 3.01
N PRO A 716 -73.89 -12.19 4.01
CA PRO A 716 -74.73 -11.46 4.98
C PRO A 716 -73.93 -10.41 5.72
N PHE A 717 -72.70 -10.72 6.10
CA PHE A 717 -71.83 -9.78 6.84
C PHE A 717 -71.43 -8.56 5.95
N LEU A 718 -71.05 -8.80 4.72
CA LEU A 718 -70.69 -7.70 3.77
C LEU A 718 -71.88 -6.82 3.49
N LEU A 719 -73.08 -7.42 3.38
CA LEU A 719 -74.35 -6.69 3.15
C LEU A 719 -74.73 -5.83 4.34
N GLU A 720 -74.60 -6.36 5.55
CA GLU A 720 -74.84 -5.62 6.77
C GLU A 720 -73.92 -4.39 6.92
N LYS A 721 -72.69 -4.53 6.48
CA LYS A 721 -71.72 -3.43 6.47
C LYS A 721 -71.84 -2.45 5.29
N ASN A 722 -72.83 -2.64 4.45
CA ASN A 722 -73.05 -1.89 3.20
C ASN A 722 -71.87 -1.96 2.20
N LEU A 723 -71.11 -3.05 2.21
CA LEU A 723 -69.96 -3.26 1.31
C LEU A 723 -70.37 -3.97 0.02
N VAL A 724 -71.09 -3.26 -0.81
CA VAL A 724 -71.64 -3.75 -2.08
C VAL A 724 -70.85 -3.13 -3.25
N PHE A 725 -70.15 -3.97 -4.00
CA PHE A 725 -69.32 -3.57 -5.13
C PHE A 725 -69.88 -4.07 -6.44
N SER A 726 -69.39 -3.61 -7.57
CA SER A 726 -69.82 -4.08 -8.92
C SER A 726 -69.68 -5.58 -9.11
N TYR A 727 -68.62 -6.17 -8.52
CA TYR A 727 -68.39 -7.63 -8.57
C TYR A 727 -69.44 -8.43 -7.74
N THR A 728 -70.00 -7.83 -6.70
CA THR A 728 -71.01 -8.46 -5.85
C THR A 728 -72.22 -8.89 -6.71
N LYS A 729 -72.59 -8.08 -7.69
CA LYS A 729 -73.68 -8.44 -8.63
C LYS A 729 -73.35 -9.70 -9.46
N LYS A 730 -72.07 -9.96 -9.74
CA LYS A 730 -71.65 -11.16 -10.42
C LYS A 730 -71.79 -12.45 -9.58
N LEU A 731 -71.85 -12.29 -8.29
CA LEU A 731 -72.03 -13.43 -7.33
C LEU A 731 -73.46 -13.90 -7.28
N SER A 732 -74.45 -13.11 -7.80
CA SER A 732 -75.85 -13.54 -7.89
C SER A 732 -76.07 -14.80 -8.75
N ARG A 733 -75.08 -15.17 -9.57
CA ARG A 733 -75.11 -16.45 -10.32
C ARG A 733 -74.85 -17.67 -9.47
N PHE A 734 -74.27 -17.49 -8.25
CA PHE A 734 -73.96 -18.56 -7.31
C PHE A 734 -74.91 -18.55 -6.08
N LEU A 735 -75.46 -17.37 -5.80
CA LEU A 735 -76.29 -17.14 -4.61
C LEU A 735 -77.60 -16.41 -4.94
N SER A 736 -78.67 -16.77 -4.27
CA SER A 736 -79.94 -16.04 -4.32
C SER A 736 -79.82 -14.74 -3.51
N LEU A 737 -79.42 -13.63 -4.17
CA LEU A 737 -79.31 -12.33 -3.52
C LEU A 737 -80.67 -11.62 -3.55
N PRO A 738 -81.14 -10.90 -2.49
CA PRO A 738 -82.36 -10.09 -2.49
C PRO A 738 -82.32 -9.02 -3.61
N GLU A 739 -83.47 -8.86 -4.32
CA GLU A 739 -83.56 -7.86 -5.40
C GLU A 739 -83.25 -6.42 -4.96
N GLU A 740 -83.55 -6.08 -3.70
CA GLU A 740 -83.24 -4.76 -3.12
C GLU A 740 -81.74 -4.44 -3.09
N ILE A 741 -80.88 -5.44 -3.10
CA ILE A 741 -79.41 -5.29 -3.08
C ILE A 741 -78.89 -5.01 -4.50
N LEU A 742 -79.52 -5.56 -5.50
CA LEU A 742 -79.15 -5.35 -6.91
C LEU A 742 -79.46 -3.88 -7.36
N GLU A 743 -80.35 -3.20 -6.63
CA GLU A 743 -80.70 -1.79 -6.85
C GLU A 743 -79.96 -0.81 -5.91
N LYS A 744 -79.18 -1.29 -4.93
CA LYS A 744 -78.44 -0.44 -4.03
C LYS A 744 -77.22 0.23 -4.69
N THR A 745 -76.77 1.30 -4.05
CA THR A 745 -75.53 2.03 -4.39
C THR A 745 -74.36 1.09 -4.58
N VAL A 746 -73.68 1.17 -5.72
CA VAL A 746 -72.55 0.35 -6.06
C VAL A 746 -71.29 1.15 -5.76
N VAL A 747 -70.43 0.62 -4.91
CA VAL A 747 -69.08 1.15 -4.67
C VAL A 747 -68.18 0.57 -5.73
N GLU A 748 -67.62 1.42 -6.57
CA GLU A 748 -66.65 1.04 -7.58
C GLU A 748 -65.24 1.39 -7.08
N TYR A 749 -64.37 0.41 -7.09
CA TYR A 749 -62.97 0.61 -6.74
C TYR A 749 -62.19 0.96 -8.00
N HIS A 750 -61.41 2.01 -7.93
CA HIS A 750 -60.51 2.46 -8.96
C HIS A 750 -59.11 2.47 -8.43
N GLY A 751 -58.23 1.57 -8.91
CA GLY A 751 -56.83 1.53 -8.55
C GLY A 751 -56.00 1.23 -9.79
N ARG A 752 -55.01 2.08 -10.05
CA ARG A 752 -53.94 1.83 -10.98
C ARG A 752 -52.66 1.58 -10.21
N ALA A 753 -51.73 0.82 -10.78
CA ALA A 753 -50.48 0.41 -10.10
C ALA A 753 -49.62 1.59 -9.57
N GLU A 754 -49.86 2.81 -10.04
CA GLU A 754 -49.08 4.02 -9.73
C GLU A 754 -49.91 5.14 -9.09
N GLU A 755 -51.22 4.98 -8.94
CA GLU A 755 -52.11 5.96 -8.35
C GLU A 755 -52.70 5.46 -7.02
N LYS A 756 -52.99 6.37 -6.09
CA LYS A 756 -53.73 6.03 -4.88
C LYS A 756 -55.06 5.42 -5.26
N PRO A 757 -55.44 4.26 -4.69
CA PRO A 757 -56.74 3.69 -4.90
C PRO A 757 -57.83 4.62 -4.33
N TYR A 758 -58.92 4.73 -5.05
CA TYR A 758 -60.09 5.49 -4.56
C TYR A 758 -61.35 4.69 -4.85
N PHE A 759 -62.39 4.92 -4.06
CA PHE A 759 -63.70 4.38 -4.28
C PHE A 759 -64.59 5.46 -4.87
N SER A 760 -65.36 5.09 -5.87
CA SER A 760 -66.47 5.90 -6.35
C SER A 760 -67.81 5.27 -5.95
N VAL A 761 -68.72 6.09 -5.46
CA VAL A 761 -70.07 5.65 -5.08
C VAL A 761 -71.04 6.06 -6.18
N ARG A 762 -71.75 5.06 -6.73
CA ARG A 762 -72.77 5.31 -7.77
C ARG A 762 -74.13 4.91 -7.26
N THR A 763 -75.03 5.87 -7.20
CA THR A 763 -76.45 5.68 -6.86
C THR A 763 -77.27 5.53 -8.14
N PRO A 764 -78.15 4.54 -8.24
CA PRO A 764 -79.00 4.41 -9.41
C PRO A 764 -79.82 5.67 -9.65
N GLY A 765 -79.67 6.30 -10.82
CA GLY A 765 -80.38 7.53 -11.21
C GLY A 765 -79.64 8.86 -11.08
N GLU A 766 -78.46 8.88 -10.51
CA GLU A 766 -77.58 10.08 -10.46
C GLU A 766 -76.40 9.96 -11.42
N GLU A 767 -76.15 11.02 -12.21
CA GLU A 767 -74.96 11.09 -13.09
C GLU A 767 -73.71 11.65 -12.42
N SER A 768 -73.73 11.98 -11.10
CA SER A 768 -72.62 12.55 -10.36
C SER A 768 -71.80 11.50 -9.65
N PHE A 769 -70.48 11.56 -9.83
CA PHE A 769 -69.49 10.74 -9.10
C PHE A 769 -68.94 11.52 -7.92
N HIS A 770 -69.08 10.99 -6.70
CA HIS A 770 -68.31 11.50 -5.57
C HIS A 770 -67.01 10.70 -5.47
N ARG A 771 -65.90 11.40 -5.43
CA ARG A 771 -64.53 10.83 -5.25
C ARG A 771 -64.16 10.89 -3.79
N GLU A 772 -64.07 9.74 -3.16
CA GLU A 772 -63.49 9.64 -1.82
C GLU A 772 -62.07 9.06 -1.90
N GLU A 773 -61.09 9.80 -1.43
CA GLU A 773 -59.73 9.32 -1.31
C GLU A 773 -59.55 8.49 -0.05
N LEU A 774 -58.93 7.34 -0.18
CA LEU A 774 -58.57 6.46 0.92
C LEU A 774 -57.36 6.96 1.65
#